data_22c79700705c57e63e41fe621b1afb9b
#
_entry.id   22c79700705c57e63e41fe621b1afb9b
#
_cell.length_a   1.000
_cell.length_b   1.000
_cell.length_c   1.000
_cell.angle_alpha   90.00
_cell.angle_beta   90.00
_cell.angle_gamma   90.00
#
_symmetry.space_group_name_H-M   'P 1'
#
loop_
_entity.id
_entity.type
_entity.pdbx_description
1 polymer ?
#
loop_
_entity_poly.entity_id
_entity_poly.type
_entity_poly.pdbx_seq_one_letter_code
_entity_poly.pdbx_strand_id
1 'polypeptide(L)'
;MLVFPFSLAYGFEFTNGKFIYQTLSDNSVGLCGLTFDDYDNVEELIVPSSVTYDGKSYIVTTIKSGGFLRDKLWQSGVKKATIPHSVTMIEESSGITSFEQVEMEGENSTFISSDGILYSAEKDRLIFFPHSAKRTFKVPETVRSIDNYVFYDLPIDSLFIPSTVNKLGYQSLSRQKYLFFDMVDCKELAYGKDSYAGMYEVEKIDLGKNVKTIPKCLATGAQKLVKITIPDNVEYIGGGAFSNSGIKEITIGENIKDIGYNAFCHCANLSSINYNAIKLESNKQDMRIFEDCINVSKFCFGDKVKDLPNGLMRGWFIADFYLPDNIESIQSYALWMANKKLKLSKNIKYIAEDALQGCNELTDLYYDIPYVCNERENWLRMPRNLKTITIGPNVLSLPANMFLGSEALEKIEIPENVDSIGWHCFAGCKKLKEVRLSPKMSYIGYFAFADCINLPKIDLPNSVKYIGGCAFENCTSFTSLTIPENLEVIEDNAFKGCKGIKKLDYNARKLECARQYGKNNREYNSFMYDCPLETINIGEKVEFLPGYFMARKKDVPYFEIPQNVKCIGDEAFYAVNIEGFVIPSTVEYIGNKAFHETSLYDTFERIDDILYINNIAYEYLGDNNGYIENLKFRDGTVGISSGWNLSYNKEPIYFPETLKYIGDGFRTMPWRMDGSIFFKGAVPPKAIVFSVFSNWHLGDPLSCIYVDNGFSTYTLYTLYVPKGSKQRYMEAEYWNLFPNIKEYDVTGINNVTQDSNASNCPIYNMNGQRVDSSYKGVVIQNGKKRLAK
;
A
#
# COMPACT_ATOMS: atom_id res chain seq x y z
N MET A 1 9.84 12.88 56.99
CA MET A 1 10.03 14.08 56.16
C MET A 1 11.53 14.36 56.09
N LEU A 2 12.23 13.74 55.19
CA LEU A 2 13.66 13.95 54.92
C LEU A 2 13.75 14.76 53.61
N VAL A 3 14.07 16.02 53.79
CA VAL A 3 14.33 16.97 52.73
C VAL A 3 15.74 16.69 52.21
N PHE A 4 15.87 16.08 51.04
CA PHE A 4 17.13 16.07 50.32
C PHE A 4 17.30 17.45 49.63
N PRO A 5 18.40 18.16 49.84
CA PRO A 5 18.67 19.33 49.06
C PRO A 5 19.20 18.91 47.70
N PHE A 6 18.36 19.01 46.65
CA PHE A 6 18.84 19.09 45.29
C PHE A 6 19.50 20.47 45.10
N SER A 7 20.76 20.60 45.50
CA SER A 7 21.62 21.63 44.96
C SER A 7 22.17 21.16 43.61
N LEU A 8 21.47 21.41 42.56
CA LEU A 8 22.08 21.63 41.25
C LEU A 8 22.98 22.86 41.37
N ALA A 9 24.27 22.62 41.66
CA ALA A 9 25.27 23.68 41.68
C ALA A 9 25.49 24.18 40.25
N TYR A 10 24.59 25.06 39.73
CA TYR A 10 24.95 25.98 38.68
C TYR A 10 25.90 26.98 39.33
N GLY A 11 27.19 26.95 38.92
CA GLY A 11 28.12 27.97 39.32
C GLY A 11 27.58 29.35 38.98
N PHE A 12 27.67 30.30 39.88
CA PHE A 12 27.24 31.66 39.61
C PHE A 12 28.21 32.35 38.63
N GLU A 13 27.68 33.24 37.81
CA GLU A 13 28.45 34.06 36.89
C GLU A 13 28.73 35.43 37.54
N PHE A 14 29.92 35.97 37.28
CA PHE A 14 30.31 37.31 37.69
C PHE A 14 31.26 37.96 36.66
N THR A 15 31.34 39.29 36.68
CA THR A 15 32.20 40.04 35.79
C THR A 15 33.42 40.55 36.58
N ASN A 16 34.60 40.41 35.96
CA ASN A 16 35.82 41.05 36.46
C ASN A 16 36.63 41.58 35.26
N GLY A 17 36.78 42.90 35.22
CA GLY A 17 37.40 43.58 34.10
C GLY A 17 36.65 43.29 32.77
N LYS A 18 37.39 42.85 31.77
CA LYS A 18 36.87 42.57 30.42
C LYS A 18 36.19 41.20 30.25
N PHE A 19 36.15 40.40 31.30
CA PHE A 19 35.77 38.98 31.24
C PHE A 19 34.58 38.67 32.14
N ILE A 20 33.78 37.71 31.69
CA ILE A 20 32.69 37.07 32.45
C ILE A 20 33.16 35.67 32.86
N TYR A 21 33.08 35.36 34.12
CA TYR A 21 33.50 34.11 34.71
C TYR A 21 32.33 33.36 35.33
N GLN A 22 32.39 32.06 35.26
CA GLN A 22 31.46 31.17 35.94
C GLN A 22 32.23 30.28 36.93
N THR A 23 31.78 30.18 38.19
CA THR A 23 32.39 29.32 39.20
C THR A 23 32.24 27.85 38.80
N LEU A 24 33.34 27.12 38.88
CA LEU A 24 33.38 25.65 38.58
C LEU A 24 33.54 24.85 39.89
N SER A 25 34.23 25.41 40.83
CA SER A 25 34.45 24.86 42.19
C SER A 25 34.65 25.98 43.18
N ASP A 26 34.91 25.63 44.46
CA ASP A 26 35.17 26.61 45.48
C ASP A 26 36.34 27.53 45.22
N ASN A 27 37.33 27.10 44.41
CA ASN A 27 38.55 27.85 44.17
C ASN A 27 38.86 28.01 42.68
N SER A 28 37.94 27.60 41.75
CA SER A 28 38.20 27.68 40.32
C SER A 28 37.04 28.27 39.52
N VAL A 29 37.37 28.94 38.42
CA VAL A 29 36.41 29.51 37.50
C VAL A 29 36.74 29.18 36.06
N GLY A 30 35.68 29.19 35.24
CA GLY A 30 35.79 29.13 33.76
C GLY A 30 35.47 30.50 33.16
N LEU A 31 36.25 30.93 32.20
CA LEU A 31 35.96 32.10 31.37
C LEU A 31 34.82 31.72 30.44
N CYS A 32 33.66 32.36 30.57
CA CYS A 32 32.45 32.04 29.82
C CYS A 32 31.97 33.17 28.89
N GLY A 33 32.59 34.32 28.92
CA GLY A 33 32.22 35.43 28.05
C GLY A 33 33.11 36.65 28.16
N LEU A 34 32.86 37.62 27.28
CA LEU A 34 33.51 38.94 27.27
C LEU A 34 32.46 40.01 27.59
N THR A 35 32.83 41.05 28.35
CA THR A 35 31.98 42.19 28.60
C THR A 35 31.83 43.05 27.35
N PHE A 36 30.78 43.84 27.27
CA PHE A 36 30.41 44.60 26.04
C PHE A 36 31.09 45.94 25.88
N ASP A 37 31.88 46.38 26.86
CA ASP A 37 32.38 47.75 26.88
C ASP A 37 33.75 47.84 26.24
N ASP A 38 33.80 48.65 25.17
CA ASP A 38 34.93 49.31 24.56
C ASP A 38 36.21 48.46 24.32
N TYR A 39 36.20 47.69 23.26
CA TYR A 39 37.44 47.05 22.75
C TYR A 39 38.16 47.89 21.69
N ASP A 40 37.73 49.10 21.45
CA ASP A 40 38.42 50.00 20.55
C ASP A 40 39.86 50.27 21.08
N ASN A 41 40.85 49.89 20.29
CA ASN A 41 42.29 50.00 20.62
C ASN A 41 42.88 48.90 21.54
N VAL A 42 42.21 47.76 21.73
CA VAL A 42 42.79 46.61 22.40
C VAL A 42 43.38 45.65 21.36
N GLU A 43 44.69 45.55 21.27
CA GLU A 43 45.35 44.61 20.34
C GLU A 43 45.47 43.18 20.91
N GLU A 44 45.51 43.07 22.26
CA GLU A 44 45.71 41.79 22.96
C GLU A 44 44.76 41.63 24.15
N LEU A 45 44.18 40.43 24.30
CA LEU A 45 43.48 39.99 25.51
C LEU A 45 44.40 39.09 26.34
N ILE A 46 44.73 39.54 27.53
CA ILE A 46 45.51 38.76 28.52
C ILE A 46 44.51 38.17 29.52
N VAL A 47 44.32 36.85 29.48
CA VAL A 47 43.49 36.14 30.46
C VAL A 47 44.28 36.00 31.78
N PRO A 48 43.77 36.49 32.92
CA PRO A 48 44.54 36.42 34.18
C PRO A 48 44.54 34.98 34.70
N SER A 49 45.60 34.55 35.36
CA SER A 49 45.71 33.22 36.00
C SER A 49 44.79 33.07 37.23
N SER A 50 44.38 34.18 37.83
CA SER A 50 43.43 34.24 38.96
C SER A 50 42.59 35.50 38.95
N VAL A 51 41.42 35.44 39.54
CA VAL A 51 40.51 36.57 39.67
C VAL A 51 39.93 36.64 41.07
N THR A 52 39.68 37.86 41.59
CA THR A 52 39.08 38.06 42.90
C THR A 52 37.64 38.56 42.76
N TYR A 53 36.72 37.90 43.42
CA TYR A 53 35.32 38.32 43.51
C TYR A 53 34.81 38.18 44.93
N ASP A 54 34.20 39.24 45.46
CA ASP A 54 33.67 39.31 46.83
C ASP A 54 34.69 38.87 47.90
N GLY A 55 35.95 39.36 47.74
CA GLY A 55 37.07 39.06 48.67
C GLY A 55 37.68 37.67 48.60
N LYS A 56 37.17 36.78 47.69
CA LYS A 56 37.68 35.42 47.47
C LYS A 56 38.43 35.34 46.14
N SER A 57 39.61 34.70 46.17
CA SER A 57 40.42 34.47 44.95
C SER A 57 40.05 33.15 44.28
N TYR A 58 39.91 33.15 42.97
CA TYR A 58 39.63 31.95 42.16
C TYR A 58 40.69 31.80 41.08
N ILE A 59 41.13 30.58 40.82
CA ILE A 59 42.06 30.25 39.76
C ILE A 59 41.27 30.07 38.45
N VAL A 60 41.73 30.69 37.36
CA VAL A 60 41.13 30.50 36.05
C VAL A 60 41.67 29.21 35.41
N THR A 61 40.84 28.18 35.39
CA THR A 61 41.25 26.84 34.92
C THR A 61 40.66 26.41 33.62
N THR A 62 39.59 27.11 33.14
CA THR A 62 38.85 26.67 31.96
C THR A 62 38.50 27.84 31.08
N ILE A 63 38.65 27.70 29.77
CA ILE A 63 37.99 28.54 28.76
C ILE A 63 36.79 27.80 28.27
N LYS A 64 35.61 28.27 28.59
CA LYS A 64 34.34 27.61 28.27
C LYS A 64 33.89 27.88 26.83
N SER A 65 32.94 27.11 26.36
CA SER A 65 32.23 27.38 25.09
C SER A 65 31.64 28.81 25.14
N GLY A 66 31.90 29.59 24.11
CA GLY A 66 31.54 31.02 24.05
C GLY A 66 32.41 31.94 24.85
N GLY A 67 33.48 31.48 25.52
CA GLY A 67 34.42 32.32 26.31
C GLY A 67 35.01 33.47 25.54
N PHE A 68 35.23 33.29 24.24
CA PHE A 68 35.62 34.31 23.28
C PHE A 68 34.60 34.37 22.15
N LEU A 69 33.53 35.15 22.26
CA LEU A 69 32.48 35.27 21.25
C LEU A 69 33.02 35.86 19.93
N ARG A 70 33.05 35.06 18.89
CA ARG A 70 33.61 35.40 17.58
C ARG A 70 33.05 36.67 16.96
N ASP A 71 31.73 36.82 16.99
CA ASP A 71 31.03 37.95 16.36
C ASP A 71 31.41 39.32 16.97
N LYS A 72 31.85 39.33 18.23
CA LYS A 72 32.28 40.53 18.93
C LYS A 72 33.74 40.81 18.68
N LEU A 73 34.60 39.78 18.67
CA LEU A 73 36.04 39.97 18.43
C LEU A 73 36.33 40.45 17.00
N TRP A 74 35.55 40.00 16.03
CA TRP A 74 35.73 40.40 14.63
C TRP A 74 35.48 41.88 14.39
N GLN A 75 34.68 42.52 15.23
CA GLN A 75 34.40 43.98 15.16
C GLN A 75 35.38 44.83 16.00
N SER A 76 36.10 44.18 16.91
CA SER A 76 36.87 44.91 17.94
C SER A 76 38.34 45.20 17.59
N GLY A 77 38.89 44.58 16.54
CA GLY A 77 40.33 44.78 16.17
C GLY A 77 41.31 44.00 17.08
N VAL A 78 40.82 43.19 18.03
CA VAL A 78 41.67 42.37 18.91
C VAL A 78 42.25 41.19 18.11
N LYS A 79 43.60 41.10 18.08
CA LYS A 79 44.28 40.11 17.25
C LYS A 79 44.96 38.99 18.05
N LYS A 80 45.27 39.23 19.31
CA LYS A 80 46.06 38.31 20.12
C LYS A 80 45.36 37.95 21.41
N ALA A 81 45.51 36.67 21.85
CA ALA A 81 45.17 36.24 23.19
C ALA A 81 46.36 35.63 23.87
N THR A 82 46.56 35.98 25.17
CA THR A 82 47.53 35.31 26.04
C THR A 82 46.75 34.50 27.09
N ILE A 83 47.01 33.19 27.11
CA ILE A 83 46.36 32.22 27.98
C ILE A 83 47.32 31.84 29.13
N PRO A 84 46.89 31.93 30.39
CA PRO A 84 47.74 31.64 31.52
C PRO A 84 48.02 30.13 31.67
N HIS A 85 49.13 29.83 32.32
CA HIS A 85 49.53 28.45 32.63
C HIS A 85 48.50 27.69 33.51
N SER A 86 47.65 28.43 34.26
CA SER A 86 46.60 27.86 35.12
C SER A 86 45.44 27.22 34.35
N VAL A 87 45.29 27.54 33.04
CA VAL A 87 44.23 26.96 32.21
C VAL A 87 44.58 25.51 31.87
N THR A 88 43.75 24.57 32.28
CA THR A 88 43.87 23.14 32.01
C THR A 88 42.78 22.60 31.11
N MET A 89 41.79 23.41 30.74
CA MET A 89 40.71 23.03 29.81
C MET A 89 40.38 24.17 28.87
N ILE A 90 40.31 23.84 27.58
CA ILE A 90 39.76 24.72 26.53
C ILE A 90 38.63 23.89 25.86
N GLU A 91 37.38 24.35 26.07
CA GLU A 91 36.22 23.68 25.47
C GLU A 91 36.15 23.94 23.96
N GLU A 92 35.61 22.99 23.24
CA GLU A 92 35.27 23.17 21.81
C GLU A 92 34.31 24.37 21.68
N SER A 93 34.42 25.15 20.64
CA SER A 93 33.63 26.39 20.46
C SER A 93 33.90 27.48 21.49
N SER A 94 35.08 27.46 22.16
CA SER A 94 35.53 28.54 23.07
C SER A 94 35.71 29.91 22.39
N GLY A 95 35.78 29.91 21.01
CA GLY A 95 36.07 31.11 20.24
C GLY A 95 37.55 31.45 20.12
N ILE A 96 38.45 30.62 20.64
CA ILE A 96 39.91 30.86 20.59
C ILE A 96 40.45 30.99 19.18
N THR A 97 39.81 30.34 18.22
CA THR A 97 40.14 30.43 16.77
C THR A 97 39.78 31.79 16.15
N SER A 98 39.20 32.70 16.88
CA SER A 98 38.91 34.07 16.42
C SER A 98 40.09 34.99 16.44
N PHE A 99 41.18 34.60 17.09
CA PHE A 99 42.40 35.40 17.17
C PHE A 99 43.33 35.12 16.00
N GLU A 100 44.18 36.11 15.65
CA GLU A 100 45.26 35.90 14.67
C GLU A 100 46.44 35.16 15.32
N GLN A 101 46.65 35.33 16.65
CA GLN A 101 47.73 34.71 17.42
C GLN A 101 47.24 34.31 18.84
N VAL A 102 47.68 33.16 19.30
CA VAL A 102 47.45 32.71 20.67
C VAL A 102 48.80 32.35 21.30
N GLU A 103 49.10 32.88 22.46
CA GLU A 103 50.30 32.55 23.24
C GLU A 103 49.91 31.93 24.57
N MET A 104 50.78 31.02 25.03
CA MET A 104 50.67 30.45 26.39
C MET A 104 51.66 31.17 27.30
N GLU A 105 51.19 31.68 28.44
CA GLU A 105 52.02 32.28 29.45
C GLU A 105 52.73 31.18 30.29
N GLY A 106 54.03 30.98 30.04
CA GLY A 106 54.82 29.97 30.74
C GLY A 106 54.58 28.52 30.28
N GLU A 107 55.16 27.59 31.02
CA GLU A 107 54.97 26.13 30.80
C GLU A 107 53.57 25.68 31.26
N ASN A 108 52.87 24.96 30.41
CA ASN A 108 51.57 24.44 30.74
C ASN A 108 51.62 22.91 30.56
N SER A 109 51.10 22.16 31.57
CA SER A 109 51.11 20.68 31.57
C SER A 109 50.03 20.07 30.67
N THR A 110 49.04 20.86 30.23
CA THR A 110 47.89 20.35 29.44
C THR A 110 47.94 20.76 27.96
N PHE A 111 48.60 21.89 27.67
CA PHE A 111 48.70 22.45 26.32
C PHE A 111 50.12 22.75 25.92
N ILE A 112 50.43 22.63 24.66
CA ILE A 112 51.75 22.94 24.09
C ILE A 112 51.58 23.83 22.86
N SER A 113 52.38 24.92 22.81
CA SER A 113 52.48 25.76 21.64
C SER A 113 53.76 25.40 20.87
N SER A 114 53.59 25.14 19.56
CA SER A 114 54.71 24.86 18.66
C SER A 114 54.51 25.68 17.37
N ASP A 115 55.46 26.53 17.06
CA ASP A 115 55.34 27.49 15.91
C ASP A 115 54.06 28.34 15.94
N GLY A 116 53.60 28.74 17.12
CA GLY A 116 52.33 29.48 17.33
C GLY A 116 51.05 28.66 17.18
N ILE A 117 51.15 27.33 16.91
CA ILE A 117 50.06 26.39 16.81
C ILE A 117 49.81 25.80 18.19
N LEU A 118 48.56 25.80 18.69
CA LEU A 118 48.21 25.24 19.98
C LEU A 118 47.66 23.81 19.84
N TYR A 119 48.27 22.93 20.62
CA TYR A 119 47.89 21.53 20.73
C TYR A 119 47.61 21.14 22.19
N SER A 120 46.94 20.03 22.43
CA SER A 120 47.06 19.28 23.70
C SER A 120 48.51 18.91 23.99
N ALA A 121 48.84 18.61 25.24
CA ALA A 121 50.22 18.25 25.63
C ALA A 121 50.77 17.01 24.86
N GLU A 122 49.88 16.05 24.56
CA GLU A 122 50.24 14.84 23.79
C GLU A 122 50.22 15.07 22.29
N LYS A 123 49.92 16.27 21.82
CA LYS A 123 49.72 16.66 20.43
C LYS A 123 48.69 15.82 19.68
N ASP A 124 47.70 15.26 20.38
CA ASP A 124 46.63 14.47 19.79
C ASP A 124 45.40 15.31 19.44
N ARG A 125 45.26 16.56 19.99
CA ARG A 125 44.23 17.52 19.67
C ARG A 125 44.83 18.82 19.15
N LEU A 126 44.41 19.26 17.94
CA LEU A 126 44.77 20.54 17.33
C LEU A 126 43.68 21.56 17.67
N ILE A 127 44.03 22.60 18.47
CA ILE A 127 43.08 23.55 19.08
C ILE A 127 43.05 24.87 18.35
N PHE A 128 44.24 25.39 17.94
CA PHE A 128 44.35 26.68 17.29
C PHE A 128 45.48 26.67 16.25
N PHE A 129 45.26 27.42 15.15
CA PHE A 129 46.19 27.60 14.05
C PHE A 129 46.30 29.10 13.72
N PRO A 130 47.53 29.72 13.76
CA PRO A 130 47.70 31.15 13.63
C PRO A 130 47.53 31.65 12.19
N HIS A 131 47.00 32.85 12.01
CA HIS A 131 46.81 33.49 10.72
C HIS A 131 48.11 33.77 9.94
N SER A 132 49.22 33.94 10.65
CA SER A 132 50.55 34.20 10.08
C SER A 132 51.30 32.95 9.64
N ALA A 133 50.70 31.76 9.81
CA ALA A 133 51.37 30.52 9.54
C ALA A 133 51.58 30.22 8.05
N LYS A 134 52.39 29.14 7.83
CA LYS A 134 52.80 28.66 6.50
C LYS A 134 51.61 28.43 5.56
N ARG A 135 51.76 28.80 4.29
CA ARG A 135 50.74 28.52 3.25
C ARG A 135 50.52 27.02 2.98
N THR A 136 51.43 26.16 3.39
CA THR A 136 51.32 24.68 3.30
C THR A 136 51.45 24.08 4.69
N PHE A 137 50.43 23.35 5.13
CA PHE A 137 50.45 22.70 6.43
C PHE A 137 50.13 21.21 6.31
N LYS A 138 50.94 20.41 6.98
CA LYS A 138 50.71 18.99 7.18
C LYS A 138 50.36 18.73 8.63
N VAL A 139 49.15 18.31 8.91
CA VAL A 139 48.72 17.95 10.26
C VAL A 139 49.60 16.78 10.73
N PRO A 140 50.22 16.88 11.93
CA PRO A 140 51.07 15.85 12.48
C PRO A 140 50.35 14.50 12.64
N GLU A 141 51.05 13.40 12.42
CA GLU A 141 50.52 12.04 12.57
C GLU A 141 50.08 11.69 14.02
N THR A 142 50.45 12.48 14.99
CA THR A 142 49.98 12.36 16.40
C THR A 142 48.57 12.86 16.56
N VAL A 143 48.09 13.77 15.72
CA VAL A 143 46.79 14.39 15.86
C VAL A 143 45.66 13.40 15.56
N ARG A 144 44.68 13.35 16.46
CA ARG A 144 43.45 12.55 16.40
C ARG A 144 42.20 13.44 16.18
N SER A 145 42.24 14.65 16.73
CA SER A 145 41.12 15.61 16.61
C SER A 145 41.54 16.98 16.22
N ILE A 146 40.72 17.68 15.43
CA ILE A 146 40.88 19.06 15.03
C ILE A 146 39.63 19.82 15.54
N ASP A 147 39.83 20.88 16.29
CA ASP A 147 38.73 21.65 16.91
C ASP A 147 37.93 22.48 15.90
N ASN A 148 36.81 23.02 16.36
CA ASN A 148 35.94 23.89 15.57
C ASN A 148 36.72 25.12 15.08
N TYR A 149 36.49 25.52 13.83
CA TYR A 149 37.03 26.70 13.18
C TYR A 149 38.57 26.79 13.07
N VAL A 150 39.35 25.74 13.34
CA VAL A 150 40.81 25.80 13.38
C VAL A 150 41.43 26.35 12.11
N PHE A 151 40.97 25.97 10.93
CA PHE A 151 41.44 26.48 9.65
C PHE A 151 40.42 27.41 8.95
N TYR A 152 39.45 27.93 9.70
CA TYR A 152 38.41 28.76 9.14
C TYR A 152 38.96 30.13 8.71
N ASP A 153 38.65 30.53 7.47
CA ASP A 153 39.04 31.83 6.87
C ASP A 153 40.54 32.09 6.82
N LEU A 154 41.34 31.03 6.92
CA LEU A 154 42.81 31.13 6.87
C LEU A 154 43.33 30.97 5.41
N PRO A 155 44.34 31.74 5.00
CA PRO A 155 44.91 31.75 3.65
C PRO A 155 45.87 30.54 3.48
N ILE A 156 45.42 29.33 3.76
CA ILE A 156 46.23 28.12 3.57
C ILE A 156 46.04 27.66 2.12
N ASP A 157 47.14 27.65 1.34
CA ASP A 157 47.07 27.12 -0.03
C ASP A 157 46.96 25.59 -0.05
N SER A 158 47.67 24.86 0.81
CA SER A 158 47.62 23.41 0.83
C SER A 158 47.54 22.85 2.25
N LEU A 159 46.53 22.00 2.50
CA LEU A 159 46.31 21.33 3.78
C LEU A 159 46.33 19.82 3.59
N PHE A 160 47.09 19.10 4.45
CA PHE A 160 47.21 17.65 4.45
C PHE A 160 46.66 17.09 5.78
N ILE A 161 45.59 16.33 5.70
CA ILE A 161 44.98 15.68 6.83
C ILE A 161 45.26 14.17 6.78
N PRO A 162 46.03 13.61 7.73
CA PRO A 162 46.43 12.21 7.72
C PRO A 162 45.31 11.28 8.21
N SER A 163 45.54 9.97 7.98
CA SER A 163 44.62 8.90 8.41
C SER A 163 44.47 8.75 9.92
N THR A 164 45.32 9.36 10.70
CA THR A 164 45.27 9.36 12.15
C THR A 164 44.19 10.24 12.73
N VAL A 165 43.74 11.29 11.99
CA VAL A 165 42.65 12.17 12.40
C VAL A 165 41.33 11.42 12.26
N ASN A 166 40.55 11.40 13.34
CA ASN A 166 39.25 10.75 13.38
C ASN A 166 38.10 11.69 13.75
N LYS A 167 38.42 12.94 14.15
CA LYS A 167 37.44 13.95 14.48
C LYS A 167 37.80 15.30 13.83
N LEU A 168 36.86 15.88 13.09
CA LEU A 168 36.94 17.27 12.57
C LEU A 168 35.86 18.12 13.25
N GLY A 169 36.25 19.26 13.76
CA GLY A 169 35.36 20.23 14.35
C GLY A 169 34.51 20.95 13.28
N TYR A 170 33.46 21.66 13.76
CA TYR A 170 32.57 22.45 12.94
C TYR A 170 33.32 23.53 12.18
N GLN A 171 33.07 23.68 10.89
CA GLN A 171 33.75 24.64 9.99
C GLN A 171 35.29 24.71 10.19
N SER A 172 35.89 23.58 10.51
CA SER A 172 37.34 23.48 10.66
C SER A 172 38.12 23.60 9.37
N LEU A 173 37.49 23.46 8.21
CA LEU A 173 38.05 23.64 6.86
C LEU A 173 37.36 24.80 6.18
N SER A 174 38.09 25.60 5.34
CA SER A 174 37.50 26.76 4.67
C SER A 174 38.14 27.11 3.32
N ARG A 175 39.16 28.01 3.27
CA ARG A 175 39.68 28.63 2.04
C ARG A 175 40.87 27.90 1.40
N GLN A 176 41.11 26.65 1.69
CA GLN A 176 42.19 25.88 1.11
C GLN A 176 42.03 25.73 -0.41
N LYS A 177 43.09 25.97 -1.17
CA LYS A 177 43.08 25.68 -2.63
C LYS A 177 43.27 24.22 -2.91
N TYR A 178 44.14 23.54 -2.11
CA TYR A 178 44.38 22.12 -2.20
C TYR A 178 44.17 21.43 -0.86
N LEU A 179 43.36 20.35 -0.87
CA LEU A 179 43.15 19.49 0.28
C LEU A 179 43.57 18.05 -0.03
N PHE A 180 44.54 17.51 0.72
CA PHE A 180 44.76 16.07 0.82
C PHE A 180 44.02 15.57 2.08
N PHE A 181 43.12 14.60 1.88
CA PHE A 181 42.26 14.08 2.92
C PHE A 181 42.32 12.56 2.97
N ASP A 182 42.85 12.00 4.08
CA ASP A 182 43.09 10.56 4.22
C ASP A 182 42.46 9.96 5.49
N MET A 183 41.50 10.62 6.11
CA MET A 183 40.78 10.13 7.28
C MET A 183 40.04 8.82 6.95
N VAL A 184 40.16 7.83 7.85
CA VAL A 184 39.56 6.49 7.63
C VAL A 184 38.07 6.50 7.75
N ASP A 185 37.52 6.99 8.86
CA ASP A 185 36.09 7.04 9.14
C ASP A 185 35.70 8.37 9.78
N CYS A 186 34.76 9.02 9.18
CA CYS A 186 34.28 10.35 9.56
C CYS A 186 32.75 10.41 9.62
N LYS A 187 32.14 9.37 10.16
CA LYS A 187 30.66 9.28 10.25
C LYS A 187 30.03 10.43 11.03
N GLU A 188 30.77 10.98 11.99
CA GLU A 188 30.31 12.10 12.82
C GLU A 188 31.25 13.29 12.68
N LEU A 189 31.16 14.05 11.62
CA LEU A 189 31.51 15.44 11.74
C LEU A 189 30.46 16.09 12.66
N ALA A 190 30.90 16.80 13.74
CA ALA A 190 29.97 17.47 14.66
C ALA A 190 29.14 18.52 13.91
N TYR A 191 27.78 18.35 13.87
CA TYR A 191 26.89 19.20 13.06
C TYR A 191 25.92 20.00 13.91
N GLY A 192 25.97 21.31 13.64
CA GLY A 192 24.78 22.15 13.71
C GLY A 192 24.00 22.07 12.38
N LYS A 193 22.71 22.46 12.36
CA LYS A 193 21.78 22.33 11.24
C LYS A 193 22.20 23.04 9.94
N ASP A 194 23.17 23.94 9.95
CA ASP A 194 23.52 24.88 8.86
C ASP A 194 25.02 24.95 8.57
N SER A 195 25.71 23.82 8.54
CA SER A 195 27.15 23.79 8.33
C SER A 195 27.53 23.86 6.85
N TYR A 196 27.67 25.07 6.34
CA TYR A 196 28.45 25.31 5.13
C TYR A 196 29.94 25.25 5.50
N ALA A 197 30.67 24.28 4.93
CA ALA A 197 32.11 24.17 5.18
C ALA A 197 32.91 25.34 4.58
N GLY A 198 32.30 26.22 3.80
CA GLY A 198 32.90 27.41 3.28
C GLY A 198 34.07 27.20 2.31
N MET A 199 34.16 26.03 1.64
CA MET A 199 35.29 25.67 0.81
C MET A 199 35.22 26.26 -0.62
N TYR A 200 34.88 27.52 -0.77
CA TYR A 200 34.69 28.19 -2.07
C TYR A 200 35.97 28.29 -2.90
N GLU A 201 37.12 28.28 -2.26
CA GLU A 201 38.42 28.47 -2.91
C GLU A 201 39.10 27.15 -3.33
N VAL A 202 38.57 25.97 -2.89
CA VAL A 202 39.15 24.67 -3.19
C VAL A 202 39.11 24.40 -4.69
N GLU A 203 40.26 24.18 -5.27
CA GLU A 203 40.48 23.83 -6.70
C GLU A 203 40.71 22.33 -6.88
N LYS A 204 41.28 21.66 -5.86
CA LYS A 204 41.63 20.22 -5.91
C LYS A 204 41.50 19.57 -4.54
N ILE A 205 40.87 18.41 -4.53
CA ILE A 205 40.83 17.48 -3.38
C ILE A 205 41.38 16.14 -3.83
N ASP A 206 42.42 15.65 -3.15
CA ASP A 206 42.91 14.30 -3.29
C ASP A 206 42.49 13.48 -2.08
N LEU A 207 41.64 12.49 -2.29
CA LEU A 207 41.22 11.52 -1.28
C LEU A 207 42.27 10.41 -1.17
N GLY A 208 42.80 10.19 0.04
CA GLY A 208 43.80 9.17 0.29
C GLY A 208 43.24 7.75 0.25
N LYS A 209 44.15 6.81 0.25
CA LYS A 209 43.83 5.36 0.12
C LYS A 209 43.12 4.77 1.36
N ASN A 210 43.13 5.47 2.49
CA ASN A 210 42.52 4.97 3.73
C ASN A 210 41.08 5.46 3.91
N VAL A 211 40.62 6.41 3.09
CA VAL A 211 39.27 7.00 3.20
C VAL A 211 38.20 5.97 2.92
N LYS A 212 37.38 5.61 3.93
CA LYS A 212 36.18 4.79 3.77
C LYS A 212 34.90 5.62 3.73
N THR A 213 34.92 6.79 4.41
CA THR A 213 33.77 7.69 4.50
C THR A 213 34.18 9.07 4.04
N ILE A 214 33.51 9.61 3.03
CA ILE A 214 33.58 11.02 2.68
C ILE A 214 32.64 11.76 3.63
N PRO A 215 33.15 12.75 4.42
CA PRO A 215 32.30 13.42 5.40
C PRO A 215 31.19 14.22 4.76
N LYS A 216 30.14 14.46 5.52
CA LYS A 216 29.09 15.41 5.15
C LYS A 216 29.70 16.79 4.91
N CYS A 217 29.15 17.51 3.92
CA CYS A 217 29.52 18.89 3.59
C CYS A 217 31.01 19.13 3.37
N LEU A 218 31.83 18.10 3.05
CA LEU A 218 33.27 18.25 2.88
C LEU A 218 33.64 19.39 1.92
N ALA A 219 32.98 19.45 0.78
CA ALA A 219 33.24 20.41 -0.29
C ALA A 219 31.94 21.12 -0.74
N THR A 220 31.04 21.38 0.18
CA THR A 220 29.83 22.16 -0.11
C THR A 220 30.22 23.56 -0.54
N GLY A 221 29.70 24.00 -1.69
CA GLY A 221 29.98 25.33 -2.24
C GLY A 221 31.34 25.47 -2.94
N ALA A 222 32.11 24.41 -3.12
CA ALA A 222 33.43 24.41 -3.77
C ALA A 222 33.30 24.63 -5.29
N GLN A 223 32.96 25.84 -5.73
CA GLN A 223 32.69 26.16 -7.16
C GLN A 223 33.91 26.03 -8.06
N LYS A 224 35.12 26.11 -7.52
CA LYS A 224 36.38 25.93 -8.27
C LYS A 224 36.82 24.47 -8.38
N LEU A 225 36.21 23.58 -7.61
CA LEU A 225 36.46 22.11 -7.67
C LEU A 225 35.79 21.49 -8.91
N VAL A 226 36.55 21.37 -10.00
CA VAL A 226 36.00 20.89 -11.28
C VAL A 226 36.07 19.37 -11.45
N LYS A 227 36.90 18.68 -10.66
CA LYS A 227 37.10 17.25 -10.71
C LYS A 227 37.42 16.68 -9.35
N ILE A 228 36.81 15.53 -9.04
CA ILE A 228 37.19 14.69 -7.91
C ILE A 228 37.25 13.23 -8.35
N THR A 229 38.21 12.51 -7.81
CA THR A 229 38.33 11.06 -7.96
C THR A 229 37.96 10.41 -6.63
N ILE A 230 36.92 9.59 -6.61
CA ILE A 230 36.52 8.79 -5.45
C ILE A 230 37.27 7.46 -5.53
N PRO A 231 38.17 7.16 -4.56
CA PRO A 231 38.91 5.90 -4.54
C PRO A 231 38.00 4.68 -4.31
N ASP A 232 38.39 3.52 -4.79
CA ASP A 232 37.65 2.25 -4.69
C ASP A 232 37.40 1.78 -3.24
N ASN A 233 38.20 2.25 -2.27
CA ASN A 233 38.02 1.91 -0.85
C ASN A 233 36.94 2.71 -0.16
N VAL A 234 36.36 3.74 -0.82
CA VAL A 234 35.25 4.54 -0.27
C VAL A 234 33.96 3.74 -0.29
N GLU A 235 33.33 3.64 0.87
CA GLU A 235 32.05 2.93 1.07
C GLU A 235 30.87 3.89 1.29
N TYR A 236 31.14 5.07 1.85
CA TYR A 236 30.10 6.04 2.26
C TYR A 236 30.40 7.45 1.78
N ILE A 237 29.41 8.12 1.19
CA ILE A 237 29.46 9.54 0.81
C ILE A 237 28.46 10.29 1.68
N GLY A 238 28.96 11.24 2.48
CA GLY A 238 28.13 12.01 3.41
C GLY A 238 27.13 12.94 2.72
N GLY A 239 26.07 13.31 3.44
CA GLY A 239 25.07 14.26 2.93
C GLY A 239 25.68 15.62 2.60
N GLY A 240 25.31 16.22 1.46
CA GLY A 240 25.83 17.49 0.99
C GLY A 240 27.34 17.52 0.70
N ALA A 241 28.04 16.38 0.68
CA ALA A 241 29.50 16.32 0.59
C ALA A 241 30.09 17.19 -0.52
N PHE A 242 29.43 17.26 -1.66
CA PHE A 242 29.82 18.04 -2.84
C PHE A 242 28.69 18.95 -3.35
N SER A 243 27.70 19.21 -2.52
CA SER A 243 26.58 20.08 -2.90
C SER A 243 27.05 21.45 -3.36
N ASN A 244 26.48 21.97 -4.43
CA ASN A 244 26.81 23.27 -5.02
C ASN A 244 28.29 23.41 -5.37
N SER A 245 28.96 22.31 -5.80
CA SER A 245 30.36 22.32 -6.26
C SER A 245 30.47 22.52 -7.77
N GLY A 246 31.69 22.85 -8.24
CA GLY A 246 31.99 23.04 -9.66
C GLY A 246 32.28 21.78 -10.45
N ILE A 247 32.01 20.59 -9.88
CA ILE A 247 32.33 19.29 -10.47
C ILE A 247 31.64 19.13 -11.82
N LYS A 248 32.40 18.74 -12.86
CA LYS A 248 31.89 18.51 -14.23
C LYS A 248 31.57 17.05 -14.53
N GLU A 249 32.28 16.14 -13.90
CA GLU A 249 32.10 14.70 -14.06
C GLU A 249 32.34 13.97 -12.74
N ILE A 250 31.58 12.90 -12.51
CA ILE A 250 31.72 12.06 -11.32
C ILE A 250 31.58 10.58 -11.67
N THR A 251 32.40 9.75 -11.02
CA THR A 251 32.25 8.29 -11.01
C THR A 251 31.94 7.83 -9.60
N ILE A 252 30.78 7.23 -9.41
CA ILE A 252 30.37 6.53 -8.19
C ILE A 252 30.85 5.08 -8.30
N GLY A 253 31.72 4.65 -7.40
CA GLY A 253 32.35 3.33 -7.44
C GLY A 253 31.41 2.18 -7.03
N GLU A 254 31.80 0.95 -7.36
CA GLU A 254 31.04 -0.29 -7.06
C GLU A 254 30.92 -0.54 -5.55
N ASN A 255 31.90 -0.11 -4.76
CA ASN A 255 31.98 -0.37 -3.33
C ASN A 255 31.18 0.63 -2.48
N ILE A 256 30.55 1.64 -3.11
CA ILE A 256 29.71 2.60 -2.41
C ILE A 256 28.47 1.88 -1.89
N LYS A 257 28.31 1.91 -0.56
CA LYS A 257 27.20 1.30 0.17
C LYS A 257 26.11 2.30 0.53
N ASP A 258 26.44 3.59 0.70
CA ASP A 258 25.47 4.63 0.97
C ASP A 258 25.92 6.01 0.46
N ILE A 259 24.93 6.81 0.02
CA ILE A 259 25.10 8.18 -0.42
C ILE A 259 24.11 9.04 0.36
N GLY A 260 24.60 10.02 1.07
CA GLY A 260 23.79 10.87 1.92
C GLY A 260 22.90 11.85 1.12
N TYR A 261 21.89 12.36 1.78
CA TYR A 261 20.96 13.37 1.26
C TYR A 261 21.71 14.56 0.64
N ASN A 262 21.31 14.98 -0.57
CA ASN A 262 21.89 16.11 -1.30
C ASN A 262 23.41 16.01 -1.60
N ALA A 263 24.01 14.84 -1.62
CA ALA A 263 25.47 14.68 -1.71
C ALA A 263 26.08 15.46 -2.87
N PHE A 264 25.42 15.54 -4.03
CA PHE A 264 25.82 16.28 -5.22
C PHE A 264 24.76 17.29 -5.70
N CYS A 265 23.82 17.69 -4.84
CA CYS A 265 22.72 18.58 -5.19
C CYS A 265 23.25 19.95 -5.67
N HIS A 266 22.57 20.61 -6.60
CA HIS A 266 22.92 21.92 -7.17
C HIS A 266 24.29 22.00 -7.86
N CYS A 267 24.89 20.88 -8.28
CA CYS A 267 26.13 20.91 -9.06
C CYS A 267 25.83 21.36 -10.49
N ALA A 268 25.68 22.66 -10.72
CA ALA A 268 25.26 23.23 -11.99
C ALA A 268 26.22 22.93 -13.18
N ASN A 269 27.48 22.60 -12.91
CA ASN A 269 28.46 22.26 -13.95
C ASN A 269 28.55 20.77 -14.26
N LEU A 270 27.83 19.92 -13.49
CA LEU A 270 27.88 18.46 -13.65
C LEU A 270 27.19 18.05 -14.95
N SER A 271 27.95 17.50 -15.87
CA SER A 271 27.49 17.08 -17.22
C SER A 271 27.53 15.58 -17.45
N SER A 272 28.36 14.84 -16.69
CA SER A 272 28.52 13.39 -16.86
C SER A 272 28.60 12.66 -15.52
N ILE A 273 27.82 11.59 -15.41
CA ILE A 273 27.80 10.72 -14.23
C ILE A 273 27.99 9.27 -14.68
N ASN A 274 29.00 8.59 -14.09
CA ASN A 274 29.16 7.15 -14.18
C ASN A 274 28.75 6.54 -12.84
N TYR A 275 27.59 5.88 -12.80
CA TYR A 275 27.02 5.31 -11.59
C TYR A 275 27.25 3.79 -11.58
N ASN A 276 28.11 3.29 -10.67
CA ASN A 276 28.45 1.87 -10.56
C ASN A 276 28.07 1.25 -9.20
N ALA A 277 27.49 2.02 -8.26
CA ALA A 277 27.05 1.45 -6.99
C ALA A 277 26.06 0.32 -7.22
N ILE A 278 26.34 -0.86 -6.70
CA ILE A 278 25.57 -2.07 -6.99
C ILE A 278 24.20 -2.01 -6.32
N LYS A 279 24.20 -1.65 -5.03
CA LYS A 279 23.01 -1.47 -4.20
C LYS A 279 23.35 -0.62 -2.98
N LEU A 280 22.54 0.39 -2.70
CA LEU A 280 22.68 1.19 -1.49
C LEU A 280 22.02 0.51 -0.28
N GLU A 281 22.67 0.58 0.89
CA GLU A 281 22.15 0.00 2.14
C GLU A 281 20.99 0.82 2.71
N SER A 282 21.06 2.15 2.61
CA SER A 282 20.00 3.03 3.07
C SER A 282 19.03 3.38 1.94
N ASN A 283 17.80 2.93 2.07
CA ASN A 283 16.72 3.30 1.17
C ASN A 283 15.86 4.38 1.83
N LYS A 284 16.50 5.49 2.26
CA LYS A 284 15.80 6.61 2.88
C LYS A 284 14.91 7.30 1.86
N GLN A 285 13.70 7.68 2.27
CA GLN A 285 12.82 8.48 1.44
C GLN A 285 13.52 9.77 0.99
N ASP A 286 13.43 10.06 -0.32
CA ASP A 286 13.81 11.34 -0.94
C ASP A 286 15.28 11.71 -0.79
N MET A 287 16.21 10.87 -1.25
CA MET A 287 17.67 11.07 -1.09
C MET A 287 18.23 12.25 -1.89
N ARG A 288 17.57 12.70 -2.95
CA ARG A 288 17.95 13.89 -3.78
C ARG A 288 19.45 13.96 -4.10
N ILE A 289 20.06 12.81 -4.39
CA ILE A 289 21.52 12.68 -4.54
C ILE A 289 22.07 13.73 -5.49
N PHE A 290 21.41 13.93 -6.65
CA PHE A 290 21.83 14.82 -7.72
C PHE A 290 20.76 15.86 -8.08
N GLU A 291 19.86 16.21 -7.16
CA GLU A 291 18.80 17.19 -7.43
C GLU A 291 19.38 18.52 -7.96
N ASP A 292 18.69 19.14 -8.90
CA ASP A 292 19.06 20.41 -9.55
C ASP A 292 20.43 20.43 -10.27
N CYS A 293 20.96 19.27 -10.66
CA CYS A 293 22.08 19.17 -11.58
C CYS A 293 21.59 19.31 -13.02
N ILE A 294 21.15 20.50 -13.40
CA ILE A 294 20.39 20.80 -14.63
C ILE A 294 21.14 20.59 -15.95
N ASN A 295 22.46 20.45 -15.92
CA ASN A 295 23.32 20.28 -17.13
C ASN A 295 23.79 18.83 -17.34
N VAL A 296 23.27 17.87 -16.57
CA VAL A 296 23.61 16.45 -16.81
C VAL A 296 23.06 16.02 -18.17
N SER A 297 23.99 15.73 -19.09
CA SER A 297 23.67 15.27 -20.44
C SER A 297 24.04 13.81 -20.68
N LYS A 298 24.86 13.24 -19.81
CA LYS A 298 25.30 11.84 -19.89
C LYS A 298 25.20 11.16 -18.54
N PHE A 299 24.45 10.07 -18.49
CA PHE A 299 24.36 9.18 -17.34
C PHE A 299 24.60 7.74 -17.78
N CYS A 300 25.62 7.11 -17.23
CA CYS A 300 25.96 5.74 -17.54
C CYS A 300 25.87 4.87 -16.29
N PHE A 301 25.24 3.72 -16.43
CA PHE A 301 25.22 2.70 -15.39
C PHE A 301 26.34 1.68 -15.62
N GLY A 302 26.94 1.21 -14.54
CA GLY A 302 27.83 0.06 -14.59
C GLY A 302 27.08 -1.26 -14.76
N ASP A 303 27.76 -2.25 -15.31
CA ASP A 303 27.15 -3.56 -15.62
C ASP A 303 26.66 -4.34 -14.38
N LYS A 304 27.17 -4.02 -13.20
CA LYS A 304 26.79 -4.67 -11.94
C LYS A 304 25.67 -3.96 -11.18
N VAL A 305 25.23 -2.76 -11.64
CA VAL A 305 24.16 -2.01 -10.97
C VAL A 305 22.87 -2.77 -11.08
N LYS A 306 22.21 -3.04 -9.96
CA LYS A 306 20.95 -3.78 -9.90
C LYS A 306 19.82 -2.98 -9.27
N ASP A 307 20.15 -1.98 -8.45
CA ASP A 307 19.19 -1.19 -7.70
C ASP A 307 19.31 0.31 -8.03
N LEU A 308 18.17 0.93 -8.33
CA LEU A 308 18.08 2.38 -8.47
C LEU A 308 17.47 2.97 -7.20
N PRO A 309 18.26 3.71 -6.40
CA PRO A 309 17.82 4.27 -5.14
C PRO A 309 16.79 5.39 -5.31
N ASN A 310 16.12 5.74 -4.22
CA ASN A 310 15.14 6.80 -4.17
C ASN A 310 15.66 8.12 -4.76
N GLY A 311 14.90 8.72 -5.69
CA GLY A 311 15.16 10.05 -6.22
C GLY A 311 16.46 10.18 -7.02
N LEU A 312 17.07 9.08 -7.51
CA LEU A 312 18.38 9.09 -8.17
C LEU A 312 18.45 10.09 -9.33
N MET A 313 17.42 10.16 -10.18
CA MET A 313 17.40 10.95 -11.42
C MET A 313 16.38 12.08 -11.39
N ARG A 314 16.18 12.69 -10.25
CA ARG A 314 15.14 13.71 -10.07
C ARG A 314 15.44 15.00 -10.82
N GLY A 315 14.53 15.41 -11.72
CA GLY A 315 14.55 16.71 -12.37
C GLY A 315 15.42 16.81 -13.63
N TRP A 316 15.79 15.69 -14.28
CA TRP A 316 16.70 15.71 -15.42
C TRP A 316 16.02 15.55 -16.78
N PHE A 317 16.71 16.04 -17.81
CA PHE A 317 16.47 15.68 -19.20
C PHE A 317 17.76 15.11 -19.82
N ILE A 318 17.75 13.84 -20.20
CA ILE A 318 18.86 13.17 -20.88
C ILE A 318 18.36 12.65 -22.21
N ALA A 319 18.79 13.26 -23.33
CA ALA A 319 18.25 12.96 -24.64
C ALA A 319 18.36 11.48 -25.03
N ASP A 320 19.51 10.86 -24.74
CA ASP A 320 19.84 9.47 -25.09
C ASP A 320 19.92 8.60 -23.84
N PHE A 321 18.90 8.68 -22.96
CA PHE A 321 18.85 7.85 -21.77
C PHE A 321 18.52 6.39 -22.09
N TYR A 322 19.34 5.49 -21.56
CA TYR A 322 19.14 4.06 -21.63
C TYR A 322 19.17 3.44 -20.24
N LEU A 323 18.13 2.72 -19.87
CA LEU A 323 18.08 1.91 -18.66
C LEU A 323 18.55 0.51 -18.98
N PRO A 324 19.67 0.05 -18.38
CA PRO A 324 20.23 -1.28 -18.69
C PRO A 324 19.32 -2.43 -18.28
N ASP A 325 19.41 -3.54 -18.99
CA ASP A 325 18.59 -4.72 -18.70
C ASP A 325 18.98 -5.47 -17.41
N ASN A 326 20.12 -5.13 -16.78
CA ASN A 326 20.58 -5.72 -15.51
C ASN A 326 19.90 -5.11 -14.27
N ILE A 327 19.10 -4.05 -14.42
CA ILE A 327 18.37 -3.45 -13.30
C ILE A 327 17.30 -4.40 -12.82
N GLU A 328 17.29 -4.68 -11.50
CA GLU A 328 16.35 -5.57 -10.82
C GLU A 328 15.37 -4.83 -9.92
N SER A 329 15.71 -3.61 -9.46
CA SER A 329 14.92 -2.84 -8.50
C SER A 329 14.93 -1.35 -8.82
N ILE A 330 13.76 -0.70 -8.78
CA ILE A 330 13.57 0.73 -9.01
C ILE A 330 12.75 1.30 -7.85
N GLN A 331 13.37 2.19 -7.06
CA GLN A 331 12.77 2.78 -5.89
C GLN A 331 11.93 4.01 -6.22
N SER A 332 11.28 4.60 -5.19
CA SER A 332 10.44 5.78 -5.31
C SER A 332 11.17 6.95 -5.99
N TYR A 333 10.52 7.61 -6.93
CA TYR A 333 11.05 8.78 -7.67
C TYR A 333 12.39 8.54 -8.39
N ALA A 334 12.86 7.29 -8.51
CA ALA A 334 14.19 6.98 -9.04
C ALA A 334 14.37 7.42 -10.50
N LEU A 335 13.30 7.44 -11.28
CA LEU A 335 13.28 7.81 -12.69
C LEU A 335 12.52 9.11 -12.97
N TRP A 336 12.42 10.04 -12.02
CA TRP A 336 11.79 11.34 -12.24
C TRP A 336 12.60 12.18 -13.23
N MET A 337 12.32 11.97 -14.51
CA MET A 337 13.05 12.61 -15.61
C MET A 337 12.11 13.09 -16.72
N ALA A 338 12.57 14.07 -17.51
CA ALA A 338 11.82 14.64 -18.63
C ALA A 338 12.06 13.92 -19.98
N ASN A 339 12.32 12.63 -19.99
CA ASN A 339 12.56 11.85 -21.19
C ASN A 339 11.27 11.44 -21.88
N LYS A 340 11.30 11.43 -23.24
CA LYS A 340 10.14 11.05 -24.05
C LYS A 340 9.96 9.54 -24.18
N LYS A 341 11.01 8.76 -24.03
CA LYS A 341 11.01 7.30 -24.21
C LYS A 341 11.64 6.60 -23.02
N LEU A 342 11.08 5.47 -22.60
CA LEU A 342 11.60 4.62 -21.54
C LEU A 342 11.34 3.15 -21.89
N LYS A 343 12.34 2.30 -21.58
CA LYS A 343 12.22 0.84 -21.63
C LYS A 343 12.37 0.27 -20.23
N LEU A 344 11.37 -0.49 -19.75
CA LEU A 344 11.39 -1.26 -18.52
C LEU A 344 11.51 -2.75 -18.88
N SER A 345 12.62 -3.37 -18.50
CA SER A 345 12.95 -4.74 -18.90
C SER A 345 12.29 -5.80 -18.01
N LYS A 346 12.25 -7.04 -18.50
CA LYS A 346 11.75 -8.22 -17.78
C LYS A 346 12.53 -8.58 -16.52
N ASN A 347 13.73 -8.06 -16.34
CA ASN A 347 14.59 -8.39 -15.21
C ASN A 347 14.26 -7.56 -13.95
N ILE A 348 13.41 -6.54 -14.09
CA ILE A 348 12.92 -5.75 -12.96
C ILE A 348 12.02 -6.62 -12.08
N LYS A 349 12.44 -6.85 -10.83
CA LYS A 349 11.72 -7.63 -9.82
C LYS A 349 10.91 -6.76 -8.86
N TYR A 350 11.35 -5.52 -8.65
CA TYR A 350 10.70 -4.54 -7.79
C TYR A 350 10.64 -3.18 -8.48
N ILE A 351 9.49 -2.54 -8.44
CA ILE A 351 9.29 -1.16 -8.87
C ILE A 351 8.32 -0.47 -7.91
N ALA A 352 8.76 0.63 -7.31
CA ALA A 352 7.91 1.42 -6.43
C ALA A 352 6.72 2.03 -7.19
N GLU A 353 5.58 2.20 -6.52
CA GLU A 353 4.35 2.72 -7.15
C GLU A 353 4.53 4.11 -7.81
N ASP A 354 5.44 4.91 -7.28
CA ASP A 354 5.75 6.28 -7.67
C ASP A 354 7.13 6.43 -8.35
N ALA A 355 7.75 5.31 -8.75
CA ALA A 355 9.08 5.30 -9.39
C ALA A 355 9.17 6.21 -10.61
N LEU A 356 8.07 6.36 -11.36
CA LEU A 356 7.95 7.19 -12.56
C LEU A 356 7.20 8.50 -12.31
N GLN A 357 6.92 8.84 -11.04
CA GLN A 357 6.26 10.10 -10.74
C GLN A 357 7.17 11.27 -11.16
N GLY A 358 6.57 12.25 -11.86
CA GLY A 358 7.32 13.39 -12.41
C GLY A 358 7.83 13.21 -13.84
N CYS A 359 7.71 12.02 -14.45
CA CYS A 359 8.06 11.80 -15.87
C CYS A 359 7.02 12.43 -16.82
N ASN A 360 6.76 13.71 -16.69
CA ASN A 360 5.66 14.38 -17.40
C ASN A 360 5.85 14.47 -18.92
N GLU A 361 7.07 14.33 -19.40
CA GLU A 361 7.40 14.36 -20.83
C GLU A 361 7.39 12.96 -21.48
N LEU A 362 7.19 11.90 -20.70
CA LEU A 362 7.21 10.52 -21.20
C LEU A 362 5.98 10.27 -22.09
N THR A 363 6.23 9.98 -23.37
CA THR A 363 5.19 9.70 -24.38
C THR A 363 5.21 8.26 -24.85
N ASP A 364 6.37 7.62 -24.82
CA ASP A 364 6.58 6.28 -25.36
C ASP A 364 7.19 5.36 -24.31
N LEU A 365 6.49 4.27 -23.98
CA LEU A 365 6.93 3.29 -22.98
C LEU A 365 6.96 1.88 -23.58
N TYR A 366 8.09 1.20 -23.44
CA TYR A 366 8.17 -0.25 -23.57
C TYR A 366 8.18 -0.86 -22.16
N TYR A 367 7.18 -1.67 -21.85
CA TYR A 367 6.97 -2.28 -20.53
C TYR A 367 6.99 -3.80 -20.64
N ASP A 368 7.98 -4.47 -20.02
CA ASP A 368 8.16 -5.93 -20.10
C ASP A 368 8.33 -6.59 -18.71
N ILE A 369 7.87 -5.93 -17.64
CA ILE A 369 7.94 -6.47 -16.29
C ILE A 369 6.90 -7.58 -16.15
N PRO A 370 7.26 -8.81 -15.76
CA PRO A 370 6.35 -9.95 -15.71
C PRO A 370 5.18 -9.73 -14.75
N TYR A 371 5.46 -9.26 -13.56
CA TYR A 371 4.49 -8.71 -12.61
C TYR A 371 5.16 -7.77 -11.61
N VAL A 372 4.39 -6.81 -11.13
CA VAL A 372 4.86 -5.80 -10.19
C VAL A 372 4.86 -6.39 -8.78
N CYS A 373 6.01 -6.28 -8.11
CA CYS A 373 6.13 -6.51 -6.68
C CYS A 373 6.48 -5.19 -6.02
N ASN A 374 5.63 -4.68 -5.13
CA ASN A 374 5.86 -3.47 -4.35
C ASN A 374 5.08 -3.53 -3.02
N GLU A 375 5.22 -2.50 -2.18
CA GLU A 375 4.61 -2.44 -0.84
C GLU A 375 3.06 -2.49 -0.84
N ARG A 376 2.41 -2.17 -1.97
CA ARG A 376 0.96 -2.15 -2.13
C ARG A 376 0.43 -3.23 -3.06
N GLU A 377 1.17 -4.32 -3.23
CA GLU A 377 0.76 -5.48 -4.02
C GLU A 377 0.14 -5.10 -5.38
N ASN A 378 0.97 -4.96 -6.41
CA ASN A 378 0.58 -4.70 -7.79
C ASN A 378 0.04 -3.29 -8.10
N TRP A 379 0.46 -2.25 -7.39
CA TRP A 379 0.14 -0.88 -7.74
C TRP A 379 1.31 -0.23 -8.48
N LEU A 380 1.04 0.42 -9.61
CA LEU A 380 2.04 1.18 -10.37
C LEU A 380 1.35 2.34 -11.08
N ARG A 381 1.90 3.54 -10.95
CA ARG A 381 1.41 4.73 -11.65
C ARG A 381 2.32 5.10 -12.78
N MET A 382 1.74 5.17 -13.98
CA MET A 382 2.41 5.71 -15.16
C MET A 382 2.11 7.20 -15.33
N PRO A 383 2.99 7.95 -16.02
CA PRO A 383 2.74 9.33 -16.40
C PRO A 383 1.52 9.47 -17.30
N ARG A 384 0.74 10.54 -17.12
CA ARG A 384 -0.53 10.76 -17.83
C ARG A 384 -0.39 11.10 -19.31
N ASN A 385 0.80 11.52 -19.74
CA ASN A 385 1.07 11.97 -21.11
C ASN A 385 1.48 10.85 -22.08
N LEU A 386 1.41 9.60 -21.63
CA LEU A 386 1.72 8.45 -22.48
C LEU A 386 0.79 8.38 -23.69
N LYS A 387 1.41 8.32 -24.88
CA LYS A 387 0.73 8.19 -26.18
C LYS A 387 0.85 6.77 -26.71
N THR A 388 2.05 6.21 -26.60
CA THR A 388 2.39 4.90 -27.13
C THR A 388 2.89 4.00 -26.00
N ILE A 389 2.26 2.85 -25.87
CA ILE A 389 2.65 1.82 -24.92
C ILE A 389 2.82 0.52 -25.68
N THR A 390 3.99 -0.07 -25.56
CA THR A 390 4.27 -1.42 -26.03
C THR A 390 4.42 -2.33 -24.81
N ILE A 391 3.49 -3.25 -24.64
CA ILE A 391 3.56 -4.28 -23.60
C ILE A 391 4.42 -5.43 -24.15
N GLY A 392 5.46 -5.80 -23.43
CA GLY A 392 6.37 -6.87 -23.80
C GLY A 392 5.79 -8.28 -23.58
N PRO A 393 6.41 -9.31 -24.17
CA PRO A 393 5.89 -10.67 -24.18
C PRO A 393 6.04 -11.40 -22.82
N ASN A 394 6.78 -10.83 -21.87
CA ASN A 394 6.98 -11.43 -20.56
C ASN A 394 5.92 -10.96 -19.53
N VAL A 395 5.11 -9.95 -19.86
CA VAL A 395 4.07 -9.43 -18.96
C VAL A 395 2.97 -10.46 -18.80
N LEU A 396 2.62 -10.80 -17.55
CA LEU A 396 1.57 -11.76 -17.20
C LEU A 396 0.29 -11.05 -16.73
N SER A 397 0.43 -9.90 -16.07
CA SER A 397 -0.71 -9.11 -15.57
C SER A 397 -0.42 -7.60 -15.70
N LEU A 398 -1.48 -6.81 -15.91
CA LEU A 398 -1.37 -5.36 -15.84
C LEU A 398 -1.72 -4.88 -14.43
N PRO A 399 -0.84 -4.12 -13.76
CA PRO A 399 -1.04 -3.67 -12.39
C PRO A 399 -2.22 -2.72 -12.22
N ALA A 400 -2.70 -2.60 -10.98
CA ALA A 400 -3.71 -1.60 -10.62
C ALA A 400 -3.18 -0.17 -10.82
N ASN A 401 -4.06 0.73 -11.25
CA ASN A 401 -3.79 2.15 -11.51
C ASN A 401 -2.72 2.45 -12.59
N MET A 402 -2.25 1.45 -13.31
CA MET A 402 -1.09 1.60 -14.20
C MET A 402 -1.24 2.79 -15.17
N PHE A 403 -2.36 2.90 -15.85
CA PHE A 403 -2.63 3.96 -16.83
C PHE A 403 -3.76 4.90 -16.38
N LEU A 404 -4.01 4.97 -15.07
CA LEU A 404 -5.08 5.82 -14.52
C LEU A 404 -4.95 7.27 -14.99
N GLY A 405 -5.95 7.75 -15.72
CA GLY A 405 -5.98 9.11 -16.24
C GLY A 405 -4.96 9.39 -17.36
N SER A 406 -4.49 8.38 -18.09
CA SER A 406 -3.65 8.55 -19.27
C SER A 406 -4.48 9.10 -20.42
N GLU A 407 -4.75 10.41 -20.39
CA GLU A 407 -5.67 11.09 -21.33
C GLU A 407 -5.13 11.17 -22.75
N ALA A 408 -3.86 10.91 -22.99
CA ALA A 408 -3.25 10.94 -24.32
C ALA A 408 -3.25 9.58 -25.04
N LEU A 409 -3.54 8.48 -24.31
CA LEU A 409 -3.53 7.12 -24.84
C LEU A 409 -4.73 6.88 -25.77
N GLU A 410 -4.49 6.57 -27.05
CA GLU A 410 -5.54 6.32 -28.03
C GLU A 410 -5.76 4.83 -28.33
N LYS A 411 -4.73 4.02 -28.22
CA LYS A 411 -4.76 2.60 -28.55
C LYS A 411 -3.86 1.79 -27.64
N ILE A 412 -4.29 0.57 -27.30
CA ILE A 412 -3.45 -0.42 -26.65
C ILE A 412 -3.70 -1.83 -27.17
N GLU A 413 -2.63 -2.58 -27.37
CA GLU A 413 -2.64 -4.01 -27.64
C GLU A 413 -2.06 -4.77 -26.48
N ILE A 414 -2.85 -5.67 -25.91
CA ILE A 414 -2.47 -6.48 -24.74
C ILE A 414 -1.99 -7.84 -25.27
N PRO A 415 -0.70 -8.22 -25.02
CA PRO A 415 -0.12 -9.45 -25.55
C PRO A 415 -0.82 -10.71 -25.07
N GLU A 416 -0.63 -11.81 -25.80
CA GLU A 416 -1.28 -13.09 -25.57
C GLU A 416 -1.03 -13.73 -24.20
N ASN A 417 0.05 -13.33 -23.51
CA ASN A 417 0.39 -13.89 -22.21
C ASN A 417 -0.26 -13.19 -21.03
N VAL A 418 -0.85 -12.01 -21.24
CA VAL A 418 -1.51 -11.26 -20.17
C VAL A 418 -2.88 -11.88 -19.91
N ASP A 419 -3.12 -12.31 -18.68
CA ASP A 419 -4.37 -12.94 -18.26
C ASP A 419 -5.25 -12.04 -17.39
N SER A 420 -4.72 -10.92 -16.88
CA SER A 420 -5.45 -10.07 -15.94
C SER A 420 -5.15 -8.58 -16.11
N ILE A 421 -6.17 -7.76 -15.86
CA ILE A 421 -6.12 -6.30 -15.79
C ILE A 421 -6.53 -5.87 -14.38
N GLY A 422 -5.65 -5.14 -13.70
CA GLY A 422 -5.86 -4.67 -12.32
C GLY A 422 -6.90 -3.55 -12.20
N TRP A 423 -7.20 -3.19 -10.97
CA TRP A 423 -8.18 -2.15 -10.62
C TRP A 423 -7.77 -0.79 -11.17
N HIS A 424 -8.72 -0.04 -11.73
CA HIS A 424 -8.52 1.30 -12.31
C HIS A 424 -7.40 1.36 -13.36
N CYS A 425 -6.97 0.23 -13.93
CA CYS A 425 -5.79 0.18 -14.80
C CYS A 425 -5.85 1.20 -15.94
N PHE A 426 -6.99 1.35 -16.61
CA PHE A 426 -7.24 2.32 -17.70
C PHE A 426 -8.32 3.35 -17.34
N ALA A 427 -8.68 3.49 -16.07
CA ALA A 427 -9.75 4.42 -15.70
C ALA A 427 -9.40 5.87 -16.11
N GLY A 428 -10.35 6.58 -16.72
CA GLY A 428 -10.13 7.94 -17.19
C GLY A 428 -9.26 8.08 -18.44
N CYS A 429 -8.99 7.00 -19.18
CA CYS A 429 -8.32 7.06 -20.49
C CYS A 429 -9.28 7.60 -21.56
N LYS A 430 -9.61 8.89 -21.48
CA LYS A 430 -10.69 9.51 -22.27
C LYS A 430 -10.49 9.45 -23.77
N LYS A 431 -9.25 9.37 -24.28
CA LYS A 431 -8.97 9.28 -25.73
C LYS A 431 -8.85 7.85 -26.24
N LEU A 432 -8.94 6.85 -25.36
CA LEU A 432 -8.80 5.45 -25.76
C LEU A 432 -9.93 5.03 -26.70
N LYS A 433 -9.56 4.63 -27.91
CA LYS A 433 -10.48 4.26 -29.01
C LYS A 433 -10.40 2.79 -29.36
N GLU A 434 -9.29 2.12 -29.08
CA GLU A 434 -9.07 0.73 -29.45
C GLU A 434 -8.34 -0.01 -28.32
N VAL A 435 -8.94 -1.11 -27.89
CA VAL A 435 -8.35 -2.05 -26.95
C VAL A 435 -8.44 -3.44 -27.57
N ARG A 436 -7.28 -4.07 -27.77
CA ARG A 436 -7.22 -5.47 -28.17
C ARG A 436 -6.82 -6.29 -26.95
N LEU A 437 -7.76 -7.06 -26.42
CA LEU A 437 -7.52 -7.94 -25.27
C LEU A 437 -6.76 -9.20 -25.70
N SER A 438 -5.97 -9.74 -24.75
CA SER A 438 -5.34 -11.04 -24.88
C SER A 438 -6.40 -12.16 -25.03
N PRO A 439 -6.19 -13.17 -25.88
CA PRO A 439 -7.07 -14.33 -25.97
C PRO A 439 -7.08 -15.18 -24.68
N LYS A 440 -6.11 -14.98 -23.78
CA LYS A 440 -6.04 -15.63 -22.46
C LYS A 440 -6.61 -14.79 -21.31
N MET A 441 -7.11 -13.57 -21.61
CA MET A 441 -7.67 -12.68 -20.60
C MET A 441 -8.73 -13.40 -19.77
N SER A 442 -8.52 -13.50 -18.45
CA SER A 442 -9.43 -14.17 -17.53
C SER A 442 -10.09 -13.22 -16.53
N TYR A 443 -9.40 -12.15 -16.17
CA TYR A 443 -9.80 -11.22 -15.10
C TYR A 443 -9.73 -9.76 -15.55
N ILE A 444 -10.84 -9.02 -15.38
CA ILE A 444 -10.93 -7.57 -15.58
C ILE A 444 -11.37 -6.96 -14.24
N GLY A 445 -10.50 -6.15 -13.64
CA GLY A 445 -10.69 -5.62 -12.30
C GLY A 445 -11.73 -4.50 -12.18
N TYR A 446 -11.99 -4.07 -10.95
CA TYR A 446 -12.88 -2.95 -10.62
C TYR A 446 -12.45 -1.66 -11.32
N PHE A 447 -13.41 -0.94 -11.92
CA PHE A 447 -13.16 0.32 -12.62
C PHE A 447 -12.08 0.23 -13.71
N ALA A 448 -11.70 -0.95 -14.18
CA ALA A 448 -10.54 -1.15 -15.06
C ALA A 448 -10.54 -0.22 -16.29
N PHE A 449 -11.71 0.05 -16.88
CA PHE A 449 -11.91 0.96 -18.02
C PHE A 449 -12.96 2.04 -17.74
N ALA A 450 -13.23 2.36 -16.47
CA ALA A 450 -14.20 3.40 -16.14
C ALA A 450 -13.84 4.73 -16.81
N ASP A 451 -14.84 5.48 -17.26
CA ASP A 451 -14.68 6.77 -17.95
C ASP A 451 -13.84 6.73 -19.25
N CYS A 452 -13.71 5.58 -19.90
CA CYS A 452 -13.14 5.46 -21.25
C CYS A 452 -14.20 5.90 -22.29
N ILE A 453 -14.56 7.18 -22.25
CA ILE A 453 -15.74 7.72 -22.95
C ILE A 453 -15.72 7.60 -24.47
N ASN A 454 -14.56 7.46 -25.09
CA ASN A 454 -14.40 7.34 -26.55
C ASN A 454 -14.14 5.90 -27.02
N LEU A 455 -14.19 4.90 -26.13
CA LEU A 455 -14.04 3.49 -26.49
C LEU A 455 -15.37 2.99 -27.09
N PRO A 456 -15.43 2.62 -28.38
CA PRO A 456 -16.69 2.32 -29.04
C PRO A 456 -17.17 0.88 -28.81
N LYS A 457 -16.26 -0.01 -28.44
CA LYS A 457 -16.53 -1.43 -28.13
C LYS A 457 -15.33 -2.06 -27.41
N ILE A 458 -15.59 -3.19 -26.80
CA ILE A 458 -14.57 -4.13 -26.35
C ILE A 458 -14.98 -5.55 -26.73
N ASP A 459 -14.08 -6.28 -27.39
CA ASP A 459 -14.31 -7.67 -27.76
C ASP A 459 -13.80 -8.57 -26.61
N LEU A 460 -14.73 -9.05 -25.76
CA LEU A 460 -14.43 -9.90 -24.61
C LEU A 460 -14.17 -11.35 -25.13
N PRO A 461 -12.96 -11.91 -24.95
CA PRO A 461 -12.67 -13.28 -25.36
C PRO A 461 -13.38 -14.30 -24.44
N ASN A 462 -13.60 -15.52 -24.95
CA ASN A 462 -14.24 -16.60 -24.19
C ASN A 462 -13.45 -17.07 -22.98
N SER A 463 -12.21 -16.65 -22.82
CA SER A 463 -11.38 -16.92 -21.63
C SER A 463 -11.75 -16.06 -20.43
N VAL A 464 -12.49 -14.94 -20.62
CA VAL A 464 -12.89 -14.05 -19.53
C VAL A 464 -13.86 -14.76 -18.60
N LYS A 465 -13.47 -14.83 -17.32
CA LYS A 465 -14.24 -15.45 -16.25
C LYS A 465 -14.82 -14.45 -15.27
N TYR A 466 -14.15 -13.32 -15.09
CA TYR A 466 -14.50 -12.31 -14.09
C TYR A 466 -14.46 -10.90 -14.67
N ILE A 467 -15.51 -10.11 -14.41
CA ILE A 467 -15.61 -8.68 -14.67
C ILE A 467 -16.04 -7.99 -13.38
N GLY A 468 -15.16 -7.12 -12.84
CA GLY A 468 -15.38 -6.40 -11.58
C GLY A 468 -16.43 -5.31 -11.69
N GLY A 469 -16.87 -4.84 -10.52
CA GLY A 469 -17.85 -3.76 -10.42
C GLY A 469 -17.36 -2.47 -11.07
N CYS A 470 -18.25 -1.77 -11.75
CA CYS A 470 -17.94 -0.54 -12.50
C CYS A 470 -16.79 -0.67 -13.51
N ALA A 471 -16.42 -1.88 -13.94
CA ALA A 471 -15.26 -2.11 -14.81
C ALA A 471 -15.27 -1.26 -16.08
N PHE A 472 -16.45 -0.98 -16.65
CA PHE A 472 -16.69 -0.16 -17.84
C PHE A 472 -17.65 0.99 -17.57
N GLU A 473 -17.74 1.45 -16.31
CA GLU A 473 -18.65 2.56 -15.97
C GLU A 473 -18.39 3.76 -16.87
N ASN A 474 -19.48 4.37 -17.39
CA ASN A 474 -19.44 5.55 -18.26
C ASN A 474 -18.66 5.40 -19.59
N CYS A 475 -18.48 4.19 -20.12
CA CYS A 475 -17.99 4.01 -21.49
C CYS A 475 -19.09 4.40 -22.49
N THR A 476 -19.35 5.70 -22.63
CA THR A 476 -20.55 6.24 -23.31
C THR A 476 -20.59 6.00 -24.82
N SER A 477 -19.45 5.71 -25.43
CA SER A 477 -19.36 5.38 -26.88
C SER A 477 -19.60 3.92 -27.23
N PHE A 478 -19.76 3.03 -26.23
CA PHE A 478 -20.11 1.63 -26.52
C PHE A 478 -21.46 1.56 -27.22
N THR A 479 -21.55 0.81 -28.33
CA THR A 479 -22.79 0.66 -29.12
C THR A 479 -23.47 -0.68 -28.89
N SER A 480 -22.73 -1.71 -28.56
CA SER A 480 -23.21 -3.06 -28.29
C SER A 480 -22.31 -3.77 -27.27
N LEU A 481 -22.86 -4.77 -26.59
CA LEU A 481 -22.15 -5.61 -25.66
C LEU A 481 -22.44 -7.07 -25.95
N THR A 482 -21.36 -7.88 -26.06
CA THR A 482 -21.46 -9.33 -26.13
C THR A 482 -20.83 -9.92 -24.87
N ILE A 483 -21.63 -10.60 -24.06
CA ILE A 483 -21.16 -11.33 -22.90
C ILE A 483 -20.74 -12.74 -23.36
N PRO A 484 -19.48 -13.16 -23.09
CA PRO A 484 -18.96 -14.43 -23.59
C PRO A 484 -19.51 -15.64 -22.84
N GLU A 485 -19.44 -16.84 -23.47
CA GLU A 485 -20.03 -18.08 -22.97
C GLU A 485 -19.48 -18.53 -21.59
N ASN A 486 -18.19 -18.33 -21.37
CA ASN A 486 -17.50 -18.86 -20.18
C ASN A 486 -17.37 -17.85 -19.04
N LEU A 487 -18.03 -16.69 -19.12
CA LEU A 487 -18.05 -15.73 -18.02
C LEU A 487 -18.75 -16.34 -16.80
N GLU A 488 -18.06 -16.35 -15.66
CA GLU A 488 -18.53 -16.95 -14.41
C GLU A 488 -19.07 -15.87 -13.45
N VAL A 489 -18.49 -14.66 -13.50
CA VAL A 489 -18.81 -13.56 -12.58
C VAL A 489 -18.85 -12.24 -13.29
N ILE A 490 -19.92 -11.48 -13.09
CA ILE A 490 -20.02 -10.07 -13.44
C ILE A 490 -20.64 -9.32 -12.27
N GLU A 491 -19.93 -8.28 -11.81
CA GLU A 491 -20.41 -7.55 -10.67
C GLU A 491 -21.37 -6.41 -11.03
N ASP A 492 -22.02 -5.85 -10.00
CA ASP A 492 -22.96 -4.76 -10.15
C ASP A 492 -22.34 -3.54 -10.82
N ASN A 493 -23.14 -2.82 -11.58
CA ASN A 493 -22.72 -1.60 -12.28
C ASN A 493 -21.54 -1.76 -13.28
N ALA A 494 -21.15 -2.98 -13.64
CA ALA A 494 -19.99 -3.23 -14.51
C ALA A 494 -20.01 -2.38 -15.78
N PHE A 495 -21.19 -2.12 -16.37
CA PHE A 495 -21.40 -1.29 -17.56
C PHE A 495 -22.33 -0.09 -17.28
N LYS A 496 -22.43 0.35 -16.04
CA LYS A 496 -23.27 1.48 -15.65
C LYS A 496 -22.95 2.72 -16.45
N GLY A 497 -23.99 3.43 -16.90
CA GLY A 497 -23.83 4.68 -17.63
C GLY A 497 -23.26 4.55 -19.04
N CYS A 498 -23.15 3.34 -19.61
CA CYS A 498 -22.79 3.11 -21.00
C CYS A 498 -23.98 3.47 -21.91
N LYS A 499 -24.26 4.77 -22.03
CA LYS A 499 -25.47 5.30 -22.70
C LYS A 499 -25.56 5.02 -24.20
N GLY A 500 -24.49 4.56 -24.83
CA GLY A 500 -24.51 4.17 -26.26
C GLY A 500 -24.92 2.72 -26.50
N ILE A 501 -24.95 1.84 -25.46
CA ILE A 501 -25.26 0.42 -25.65
C ILE A 501 -26.76 0.26 -25.90
N LYS A 502 -27.09 -0.15 -27.14
CA LYS A 502 -28.44 -0.46 -27.61
C LYS A 502 -28.71 -1.95 -27.74
N LYS A 503 -27.66 -2.76 -27.91
CA LYS A 503 -27.77 -4.20 -28.13
C LYS A 503 -26.98 -4.96 -27.09
N LEU A 504 -27.60 -5.98 -26.48
CA LEU A 504 -26.97 -6.97 -25.61
C LEU A 504 -27.11 -8.37 -26.24
N ASP A 505 -25.98 -9.01 -26.51
CA ASP A 505 -25.89 -10.44 -26.82
C ASP A 505 -25.35 -11.16 -25.56
N TYR A 506 -26.22 -11.81 -24.82
CA TYR A 506 -25.88 -12.47 -23.57
C TYR A 506 -25.71 -13.97 -23.78
N ASN A 507 -24.47 -14.50 -23.65
CA ASN A 507 -24.17 -15.91 -23.93
C ASN A 507 -23.60 -16.66 -22.70
N ALA A 508 -23.40 -16.01 -21.55
CA ALA A 508 -22.84 -16.67 -20.38
C ALA A 508 -23.71 -17.85 -19.94
N ARG A 509 -23.10 -19.03 -19.89
CA ARG A 509 -23.82 -20.27 -19.68
C ARG A 509 -24.31 -20.41 -18.24
N LYS A 510 -23.44 -20.11 -17.27
CA LYS A 510 -23.66 -20.28 -15.84
C LYS A 510 -23.07 -19.12 -15.06
N LEU A 511 -23.52 -17.93 -15.33
CA LEU A 511 -23.02 -16.74 -14.67
C LEU A 511 -23.58 -16.67 -13.24
N GLU A 512 -22.70 -16.61 -12.28
CA GLU A 512 -23.01 -16.22 -10.91
C GLU A 512 -22.77 -14.72 -10.76
N CYS A 513 -23.79 -13.95 -10.31
CA CYS A 513 -23.55 -12.57 -9.92
C CYS A 513 -22.74 -12.54 -8.66
N ALA A 514 -21.50 -12.09 -8.78
CA ALA A 514 -20.74 -11.75 -7.61
C ALA A 514 -21.17 -10.40 -7.10
N ARG A 515 -21.03 -10.28 -5.86
CA ARG A 515 -21.46 -9.23 -4.98
C ARG A 515 -20.44 -8.16 -4.78
N GLN A 516 -20.98 -7.15 -4.43
CA GLN A 516 -20.63 -5.88 -3.89
C GLN A 516 -19.29 -5.75 -3.17
N TYR A 517 -18.54 -4.73 -3.58
CA TYR A 517 -17.53 -4.07 -2.78
C TYR A 517 -18.18 -2.90 -2.00
N GLY A 518 -18.30 -3.02 -0.64
CA GLY A 518 -18.68 -1.91 0.23
C GLY A 518 -19.94 -2.10 1.08
N LYS A 519 -19.74 -2.10 2.38
CA LYS A 519 -20.66 -2.34 3.52
C LYS A 519 -21.76 -1.29 3.74
N ASN A 520 -22.24 -0.54 2.77
CA ASN A 520 -23.27 0.48 3.07
C ASN A 520 -24.45 0.33 2.14
N ASN A 521 -25.58 -0.10 2.67
CA ASN A 521 -26.99 0.07 2.21
C ASN A 521 -27.19 0.69 0.81
N ARG A 522 -26.44 0.25 -0.20
CA ARG A 522 -26.69 0.68 -1.59
C ARG A 522 -27.60 -0.32 -2.25
N GLU A 523 -28.60 0.20 -2.89
CA GLU A 523 -29.48 -0.57 -3.76
C GLU A 523 -28.67 -1.26 -4.84
N TYR A 524 -28.81 -2.58 -4.94
CA TYR A 524 -28.15 -3.36 -5.98
C TYR A 524 -28.77 -3.04 -7.33
N ASN A 525 -27.96 -2.76 -8.32
CA ASN A 525 -28.39 -2.43 -9.65
C ASN A 525 -27.92 -3.49 -10.66
N SER A 526 -28.64 -3.61 -11.76
CA SER A 526 -28.18 -4.37 -12.91
C SER A 526 -26.75 -3.98 -13.30
N PHE A 527 -25.94 -4.95 -13.73
CA PHE A 527 -24.63 -4.66 -14.32
C PHE A 527 -24.73 -3.71 -15.54
N MET A 528 -25.94 -3.55 -16.12
CA MET A 528 -26.29 -2.67 -17.24
C MET A 528 -27.11 -1.44 -16.79
N TYR A 529 -26.98 -0.98 -15.57
CA TYR A 529 -27.74 0.17 -15.07
C TYR A 529 -27.49 1.43 -15.93
N ASP A 530 -28.57 2.14 -16.28
CA ASP A 530 -28.57 3.30 -17.20
C ASP A 530 -28.12 3.04 -18.66
N CYS A 531 -28.15 1.78 -19.13
CA CYS A 531 -27.94 1.48 -20.53
C CYS A 531 -29.28 1.45 -21.30
N PRO A 532 -29.48 2.23 -22.38
CA PRO A 532 -30.74 2.28 -23.12
C PRO A 532 -30.84 1.11 -24.12
N LEU A 533 -31.09 -0.10 -23.63
CA LEU A 533 -31.18 -1.29 -24.49
C LEU A 533 -32.41 -1.25 -25.39
N GLU A 534 -32.21 -1.51 -26.69
CA GLU A 534 -33.26 -1.67 -27.68
C GLU A 534 -33.45 -3.14 -28.07
N THR A 535 -32.40 -3.97 -27.91
CA THR A 535 -32.39 -5.39 -28.28
C THR A 535 -31.63 -6.21 -27.25
N ILE A 536 -32.19 -7.32 -26.81
CA ILE A 536 -31.58 -8.30 -25.94
C ILE A 536 -31.70 -9.67 -26.59
N ASN A 537 -30.57 -10.33 -26.83
CA ASN A 537 -30.51 -11.70 -27.33
C ASN A 537 -29.92 -12.58 -26.25
N ILE A 538 -30.62 -13.62 -25.87
CA ILE A 538 -30.13 -14.63 -24.94
C ILE A 538 -29.69 -15.85 -25.75
N GLY A 539 -28.43 -16.27 -25.57
CA GLY A 539 -27.88 -17.41 -26.31
C GLY A 539 -28.50 -18.74 -25.92
N GLU A 540 -28.60 -19.66 -26.89
CA GLU A 540 -29.23 -20.97 -26.70
C GLU A 540 -28.56 -21.85 -25.66
N LYS A 541 -27.30 -21.62 -25.30
CA LYS A 541 -26.57 -22.35 -24.25
C LYS A 541 -26.71 -21.79 -22.85
N VAL A 542 -27.41 -20.66 -22.68
CA VAL A 542 -27.61 -20.03 -21.40
C VAL A 542 -28.51 -20.90 -20.52
N GLU A 543 -27.97 -21.36 -19.39
CA GLU A 543 -28.70 -22.13 -18.40
C GLU A 543 -29.15 -21.27 -17.21
N PHE A 544 -28.45 -20.13 -16.97
CA PHE A 544 -28.69 -19.24 -15.84
C PHE A 544 -28.80 -17.78 -16.29
N LEU A 545 -29.87 -17.10 -15.85
CA LEU A 545 -29.94 -15.65 -15.83
C LEU A 545 -29.49 -15.18 -14.45
N PRO A 546 -28.47 -14.29 -14.37
CA PRO A 546 -27.87 -13.94 -13.09
C PRO A 546 -28.81 -13.11 -12.19
N GLY A 547 -28.52 -13.04 -10.92
CA GLY A 547 -29.16 -12.09 -10.03
C GLY A 547 -28.97 -10.66 -10.52
N TYR A 548 -29.95 -9.80 -10.27
CA TYR A 548 -29.96 -8.40 -10.73
C TYR A 548 -29.85 -8.20 -12.25
N PHE A 549 -30.08 -9.19 -13.05
CA PHE A 549 -29.89 -9.17 -14.51
C PHE A 549 -30.39 -7.90 -15.17
N MET A 550 -31.66 -7.54 -14.93
CA MET A 550 -32.29 -6.29 -15.40
C MET A 550 -32.89 -5.44 -14.28
N ALA A 551 -32.51 -5.70 -13.04
CA ALA A 551 -33.09 -5.06 -11.87
C ALA A 551 -33.14 -3.53 -11.99
N ARG A 552 -34.30 -2.94 -11.66
CA ARG A 552 -34.56 -1.49 -11.64
C ARG A 552 -34.34 -0.76 -12.97
N LYS A 553 -34.31 -1.50 -14.05
CA LYS A 553 -34.21 -0.92 -15.38
C LYS A 553 -35.60 -0.42 -15.85
N LYS A 554 -35.74 0.87 -16.17
CA LYS A 554 -37.01 1.48 -16.51
C LYS A 554 -37.61 0.95 -17.81
N ASP A 555 -36.76 0.79 -18.82
CA ASP A 555 -37.17 0.37 -20.16
C ASP A 555 -36.38 -0.88 -20.55
N VAL A 556 -37.03 -2.04 -20.48
CA VAL A 556 -36.46 -3.30 -20.93
C VAL A 556 -37.24 -3.75 -22.17
N PRO A 557 -36.59 -3.91 -23.33
CA PRO A 557 -37.26 -4.41 -24.50
C PRO A 557 -37.71 -5.86 -24.26
N TYR A 558 -38.78 -6.27 -24.96
CA TYR A 558 -39.19 -7.68 -24.96
C TYR A 558 -38.06 -8.54 -25.53
N PHE A 559 -37.79 -9.66 -24.86
CA PHE A 559 -36.93 -10.74 -25.33
C PHE A 559 -37.51 -12.10 -24.90
N GLU A 560 -37.12 -13.14 -25.58
CA GLU A 560 -37.52 -14.49 -25.22
C GLU A 560 -36.52 -15.11 -24.25
N ILE A 561 -37.02 -15.73 -23.18
CA ILE A 561 -36.21 -16.58 -22.31
C ILE A 561 -36.11 -17.94 -22.97
N PRO A 562 -34.91 -18.42 -23.37
CA PRO A 562 -34.78 -19.70 -24.07
C PRO A 562 -35.16 -20.89 -23.19
N GLN A 563 -35.62 -21.97 -23.86
CA GLN A 563 -36.02 -23.22 -23.17
C GLN A 563 -34.86 -23.90 -22.40
N ASN A 564 -33.60 -23.50 -22.66
CA ASN A 564 -32.45 -24.04 -21.94
C ASN A 564 -32.22 -23.40 -20.59
N VAL A 565 -32.85 -22.24 -20.30
CA VAL A 565 -32.74 -21.59 -19.01
C VAL A 565 -33.42 -22.41 -17.94
N LYS A 566 -32.65 -22.76 -16.91
CA LYS A 566 -33.10 -23.56 -15.76
C LYS A 566 -33.19 -22.71 -14.47
N CYS A 567 -32.43 -21.66 -14.39
CA CYS A 567 -32.34 -20.84 -13.19
C CYS A 567 -32.45 -19.35 -13.54
N ILE A 568 -33.20 -18.62 -12.73
CA ILE A 568 -33.32 -17.15 -12.74
C ILE A 568 -32.87 -16.68 -11.35
N GLY A 569 -31.87 -15.77 -11.27
CA GLY A 569 -31.26 -15.34 -10.03
C GLY A 569 -32.15 -14.38 -9.21
N ASP A 570 -31.65 -14.07 -7.99
CA ASP A 570 -32.31 -13.14 -7.07
C ASP A 570 -32.46 -11.76 -7.69
N GLU A 571 -33.63 -11.14 -7.49
CA GLU A 571 -33.96 -9.81 -8.02
C GLU A 571 -33.65 -9.61 -9.53
N ALA A 572 -33.59 -10.70 -10.32
CA ALA A 572 -33.19 -10.64 -11.74
C ALA A 572 -34.02 -9.63 -12.56
N PHE A 573 -35.31 -9.49 -12.26
CA PHE A 573 -36.23 -8.57 -12.90
C PHE A 573 -36.96 -7.66 -11.90
N TYR A 574 -36.37 -7.43 -10.73
CA TYR A 574 -36.97 -6.59 -9.69
C TYR A 574 -37.26 -5.19 -10.21
N ALA A 575 -38.49 -4.71 -9.98
CA ALA A 575 -38.98 -3.37 -10.37
C ALA A 575 -38.80 -3.06 -11.88
N VAL A 576 -39.01 -4.07 -12.73
CA VAL A 576 -38.92 -3.94 -14.19
C VAL A 576 -40.34 -4.01 -14.80
N ASN A 577 -40.64 -3.15 -15.79
CA ASN A 577 -41.83 -3.31 -16.59
C ASN A 577 -41.60 -4.40 -17.66
N ILE A 578 -42.22 -5.57 -17.46
CA ILE A 578 -42.04 -6.76 -18.32
C ILE A 578 -43.39 -7.33 -18.76
N GLU A 579 -44.14 -6.57 -19.54
CA GLU A 579 -45.42 -7.05 -20.08
C GLU A 579 -45.17 -8.13 -21.15
N GLY A 580 -45.98 -9.18 -21.10
CA GLY A 580 -46.00 -10.24 -22.13
C GLY A 580 -44.87 -11.27 -22.06
N PHE A 581 -44.04 -11.21 -21.03
CA PHE A 581 -42.98 -12.23 -20.85
C PHE A 581 -43.54 -13.60 -20.48
N VAL A 582 -42.99 -14.64 -21.10
CA VAL A 582 -43.33 -16.01 -20.78
C VAL A 582 -42.14 -16.67 -20.09
N ILE A 583 -42.38 -17.21 -18.91
CA ILE A 583 -41.39 -17.97 -18.16
C ILE A 583 -41.47 -19.42 -18.61
N PRO A 584 -40.41 -19.99 -19.25
CA PRO A 584 -40.43 -21.36 -19.73
C PRO A 584 -40.68 -22.37 -18.63
N SER A 585 -41.44 -23.40 -18.95
CA SER A 585 -41.71 -24.51 -17.98
C SER A 585 -40.44 -25.33 -17.64
N THR A 586 -39.37 -25.14 -18.38
CA THR A 586 -38.06 -25.71 -18.13
C THR A 586 -37.29 -25.05 -17.00
N VAL A 587 -37.73 -23.87 -16.53
CA VAL A 587 -37.15 -23.16 -15.38
C VAL A 587 -37.47 -23.97 -14.12
N GLU A 588 -36.42 -24.36 -13.41
CA GLU A 588 -36.48 -25.23 -12.22
C GLU A 588 -36.21 -24.46 -10.93
N TYR A 589 -35.62 -23.24 -11.03
CA TYR A 589 -35.33 -22.35 -9.88
C TYR A 589 -35.53 -20.86 -10.23
N ILE A 590 -36.15 -20.12 -9.33
CA ILE A 590 -36.31 -18.67 -9.42
C ILE A 590 -35.91 -18.09 -8.06
N GLY A 591 -35.00 -17.11 -8.09
CA GLY A 591 -34.44 -16.48 -6.90
C GLY A 591 -35.41 -15.56 -6.17
N ASN A 592 -35.00 -15.11 -4.98
CA ASN A 592 -35.79 -14.22 -4.14
C ASN A 592 -36.10 -12.90 -4.87
N LYS A 593 -37.36 -12.47 -4.79
CA LYS A 593 -37.83 -11.19 -5.38
C LYS A 593 -37.54 -11.03 -6.87
N ALA A 594 -37.25 -12.11 -7.60
CA ALA A 594 -36.87 -12.01 -9.01
C ALA A 594 -37.90 -11.25 -9.86
N PHE A 595 -39.19 -11.31 -9.51
CA PHE A 595 -40.29 -10.65 -10.20
C PHE A 595 -41.10 -9.69 -9.35
N HIS A 596 -40.59 -9.31 -8.15
CA HIS A 596 -41.27 -8.30 -7.31
C HIS A 596 -41.34 -6.96 -8.02
N GLU A 597 -42.40 -6.20 -7.76
CA GLU A 597 -42.66 -4.91 -8.39
C GLU A 597 -42.72 -4.97 -9.93
N THR A 598 -43.15 -6.12 -10.48
CA THR A 598 -43.43 -6.29 -11.92
C THR A 598 -44.92 -6.52 -12.17
N SER A 599 -45.40 -6.23 -13.38
CA SER A 599 -46.78 -6.56 -13.78
C SER A 599 -47.09 -8.07 -13.82
N LEU A 600 -46.06 -8.91 -13.89
CA LEU A 600 -46.21 -10.37 -13.83
C LEU A 600 -46.49 -10.90 -12.44
N TYR A 601 -46.03 -10.22 -11.38
CA TYR A 601 -46.13 -10.70 -10.00
C TYR A 601 -47.59 -11.03 -9.58
N ASP A 602 -48.55 -10.20 -9.95
CA ASP A 602 -49.96 -10.36 -9.60
C ASP A 602 -50.67 -11.46 -10.43
N THR A 603 -50.01 -11.96 -11.48
CA THR A 603 -50.54 -13.03 -12.35
C THR A 603 -50.20 -14.42 -11.87
N PHE A 604 -49.31 -14.58 -10.89
CA PHE A 604 -48.82 -15.89 -10.44
C PHE A 604 -49.83 -16.63 -9.58
N GLU A 605 -49.82 -17.96 -9.65
CA GLU A 605 -50.74 -18.82 -8.97
C GLU A 605 -50.52 -18.87 -7.44
N ARG A 606 -51.57 -18.74 -6.66
CA ARG A 606 -51.52 -18.77 -5.18
C ARG A 606 -52.21 -20.04 -4.68
N ILE A 607 -51.47 -20.89 -3.95
CA ILE A 607 -51.97 -22.14 -3.38
C ILE A 607 -51.48 -22.24 -1.94
N ASP A 608 -52.38 -22.39 -0.95
CA ASP A 608 -52.04 -22.60 0.47
C ASP A 608 -50.97 -21.59 1.00
N ASP A 609 -51.17 -20.31 0.84
CA ASP A 609 -50.23 -19.22 1.22
C ASP A 609 -48.86 -19.26 0.49
N ILE A 610 -48.72 -20.07 -0.55
CA ILE A 610 -47.51 -20.08 -1.38
C ILE A 610 -47.83 -19.54 -2.77
N LEU A 611 -46.97 -18.61 -3.21
CA LEU A 611 -46.98 -18.09 -4.58
C LEU A 611 -46.12 -19.06 -5.44
N TYR A 612 -46.76 -19.57 -6.51
CA TYR A 612 -46.10 -20.48 -7.45
C TYR A 612 -45.86 -19.82 -8.80
N ILE A 613 -44.71 -20.08 -9.33
CA ILE A 613 -44.36 -19.81 -10.73
C ILE A 613 -44.05 -21.14 -11.40
N ASN A 614 -44.89 -21.58 -12.32
CA ASN A 614 -44.81 -22.95 -12.84
C ASN A 614 -44.78 -23.98 -11.67
N ASN A 615 -43.78 -24.81 -11.60
CA ASN A 615 -43.58 -25.78 -10.52
C ASN A 615 -42.57 -25.31 -9.43
N ILE A 616 -42.38 -24.01 -9.29
CA ILE A 616 -41.48 -23.44 -8.32
C ILE A 616 -42.28 -22.75 -7.21
N ALA A 617 -42.02 -23.14 -5.96
CA ALA A 617 -42.51 -22.42 -4.78
C ALA A 617 -41.69 -21.13 -4.63
N TYR A 618 -42.25 -20.03 -5.06
CA TYR A 618 -41.54 -18.76 -5.24
C TYR A 618 -41.48 -17.94 -3.96
N GLU A 619 -42.63 -17.79 -3.30
CA GLU A 619 -42.73 -16.96 -2.11
C GLU A 619 -43.81 -17.49 -1.15
N TYR A 620 -43.57 -17.35 0.15
CA TYR A 620 -44.56 -17.59 1.18
C TYR A 620 -45.27 -16.28 1.53
N LEU A 621 -46.58 -16.26 1.38
CA LEU A 621 -47.47 -15.07 1.56
C LEU A 621 -48.22 -15.08 2.91
N GLY A 622 -48.04 -16.10 3.74
CA GLY A 622 -48.70 -16.20 5.05
C GLY A 622 -48.17 -15.18 6.06
N ASP A 623 -48.83 -15.06 7.21
CA ASP A 623 -48.46 -14.13 8.27
C ASP A 623 -47.06 -14.53 8.85
N ASN A 624 -46.07 -13.70 8.61
CA ASN A 624 -44.69 -13.89 9.10
C ASN A 624 -44.51 -13.59 10.60
N ASN A 625 -45.56 -13.03 11.27
CA ASN A 625 -45.53 -12.72 12.70
C ASN A 625 -46.17 -13.83 13.56
N GLY A 626 -46.74 -14.88 12.94
CA GLY A 626 -47.41 -15.98 13.57
C GLY A 626 -46.69 -17.33 13.43
N TYR A 627 -47.31 -18.35 14.02
CA TYR A 627 -46.87 -19.75 13.84
C TYR A 627 -47.39 -20.24 12.50
N ILE A 628 -46.47 -20.82 11.69
CA ILE A 628 -46.87 -21.51 10.46
C ILE A 628 -47.42 -22.88 10.85
N GLU A 629 -48.67 -23.10 10.56
CA GLU A 629 -49.33 -24.41 10.72
C GLU A 629 -49.47 -25.05 9.34
N ASN A 630 -48.92 -26.25 9.15
CA ASN A 630 -49.12 -27.07 7.93
C ASN A 630 -48.51 -26.51 6.63
N LEU A 631 -47.22 -26.12 6.61
CA LEU A 631 -46.57 -25.80 5.36
C LEU A 631 -46.56 -27.02 4.42
N LYS A 632 -47.26 -26.93 3.29
CA LYS A 632 -47.37 -27.99 2.32
C LYS A 632 -46.94 -27.52 0.94
N PHE A 633 -45.97 -28.17 0.36
CA PHE A 633 -45.60 -27.94 -1.03
C PHE A 633 -46.49 -28.81 -1.93
N ARG A 634 -46.91 -28.21 -3.06
CA ARG A 634 -47.65 -28.91 -4.12
C ARG A 634 -46.78 -30.07 -4.66
N ASP A 635 -47.45 -31.22 -4.95
CA ASP A 635 -46.78 -32.31 -5.65
C ASP A 635 -46.28 -31.86 -7.03
N GLY A 636 -45.07 -32.25 -7.39
CA GLY A 636 -44.42 -31.75 -8.62
C GLY A 636 -43.59 -30.48 -8.42
N THR A 637 -43.51 -29.89 -7.21
CA THR A 637 -42.61 -28.77 -6.94
C THR A 637 -41.18 -29.18 -7.21
N VAL A 638 -40.48 -28.47 -8.10
CA VAL A 638 -39.11 -28.73 -8.54
C VAL A 638 -38.08 -27.75 -7.94
N GLY A 639 -38.50 -26.57 -7.50
CA GLY A 639 -37.65 -25.57 -6.89
C GLY A 639 -38.34 -24.82 -5.75
N ILE A 640 -37.53 -24.35 -4.81
CA ILE A 640 -37.93 -23.44 -3.74
C ILE A 640 -36.98 -22.23 -3.80
N SER A 641 -37.53 -21.03 -3.92
CA SER A 641 -36.77 -19.77 -4.00
C SER A 641 -36.01 -19.48 -2.73
N SER A 642 -35.00 -18.61 -2.83
CA SER A 642 -34.26 -18.10 -1.68
C SER A 642 -35.08 -17.08 -0.85
N GLY A 643 -34.64 -16.83 0.39
CA GLY A 643 -35.16 -15.76 1.23
C GLY A 643 -36.47 -16.02 1.95
N TRP A 644 -36.90 -17.26 2.04
CA TRP A 644 -38.08 -17.64 2.83
C TRP A 644 -37.80 -17.48 4.33
N ASN A 645 -38.34 -16.45 4.95
CA ASN A 645 -38.28 -16.28 6.41
C ASN A 645 -39.54 -16.87 7.05
N LEU A 646 -39.47 -18.15 7.36
CA LEU A 646 -40.56 -18.86 8.02
C LEU A 646 -40.36 -18.75 9.54
N SER A 647 -41.08 -17.80 10.18
CA SER A 647 -41.09 -17.71 11.66
C SER A 647 -41.85 -18.90 12.23
N TYR A 648 -41.25 -19.64 13.13
CA TYR A 648 -41.88 -20.63 14.02
C TYR A 648 -42.77 -21.70 13.34
N ASN A 649 -42.18 -22.72 12.72
CA ASN A 649 -42.92 -23.83 12.23
C ASN A 649 -43.21 -24.86 13.36
N LYS A 650 -44.49 -25.19 13.63
CA LYS A 650 -44.90 -26.15 14.66
C LYS A 650 -44.87 -27.58 14.20
N GLU A 651 -44.96 -27.84 12.89
CA GLU A 651 -45.10 -29.13 12.29
C GLU A 651 -43.85 -29.50 11.45
N PRO A 652 -43.57 -30.82 11.28
CA PRO A 652 -42.52 -31.23 10.38
C PRO A 652 -42.71 -30.74 8.94
N ILE A 653 -41.64 -30.32 8.30
CA ILE A 653 -41.65 -29.87 6.91
C ILE A 653 -41.33 -31.05 6.01
N TYR A 654 -42.21 -31.29 5.01
CA TYR A 654 -42.06 -32.35 4.04
C TYR A 654 -41.75 -31.80 2.67
N PHE A 655 -40.54 -32.08 2.15
CA PHE A 655 -40.13 -31.64 0.82
C PHE A 655 -40.51 -32.68 -0.24
N PRO A 656 -41.02 -32.28 -1.41
CA PRO A 656 -41.46 -33.19 -2.49
C PRO A 656 -40.29 -34.03 -3.06
N GLU A 657 -40.62 -35.16 -3.60
CA GLU A 657 -39.68 -36.05 -4.31
C GLU A 657 -39.08 -35.43 -5.54
N THR A 658 -39.83 -34.52 -6.19
CA THR A 658 -39.47 -33.84 -7.43
C THR A 658 -38.51 -32.65 -7.22
N LEU A 659 -38.22 -32.31 -5.96
CA LEU A 659 -37.41 -31.15 -5.64
C LEU A 659 -35.97 -31.33 -6.11
N LYS A 660 -35.51 -30.41 -6.97
CA LYS A 660 -34.16 -30.37 -7.54
C LYS A 660 -33.31 -29.25 -6.99
N TYR A 661 -33.95 -28.14 -6.63
CA TYR A 661 -33.25 -26.93 -6.20
C TYR A 661 -33.90 -26.33 -4.95
N ILE A 662 -33.08 -25.81 -4.07
CA ILE A 662 -33.48 -25.02 -2.89
C ILE A 662 -32.59 -23.80 -2.76
N GLY A 663 -33.19 -22.64 -2.58
CA GLY A 663 -32.48 -21.36 -2.41
C GLY A 663 -31.92 -21.16 -1.01
N ASP A 664 -30.95 -20.27 -0.89
CA ASP A 664 -30.39 -19.86 0.39
C ASP A 664 -31.39 -19.01 1.21
N GLY A 665 -31.14 -18.90 2.50
CA GLY A 665 -31.97 -18.09 3.40
C GLY A 665 -33.35 -18.65 3.70
N PHE A 666 -33.57 -19.91 3.48
CA PHE A 666 -34.75 -20.63 3.98
C PHE A 666 -34.66 -20.73 5.51
N ARG A 667 -35.22 -19.73 6.22
CA ARG A 667 -35.12 -19.63 7.68
C ARG A 667 -36.39 -20.21 8.31
N THR A 668 -36.22 -21.22 9.15
CA THR A 668 -37.26 -21.66 10.09
C THR A 668 -36.72 -21.52 11.50
N MET A 669 -37.40 -20.81 12.38
CA MET A 669 -37.07 -20.83 13.81
C MET A 669 -37.97 -21.88 14.52
N PRO A 670 -37.42 -23.01 14.97
CA PRO A 670 -38.22 -23.95 15.75
C PRO A 670 -38.44 -23.40 17.15
N TRP A 671 -39.67 -23.38 17.59
CA TRP A 671 -40.04 -23.07 18.96
C TRP A 671 -39.74 -24.21 19.95
N ARG A 672 -39.44 -25.42 19.43
CA ARG A 672 -39.00 -26.60 20.17
C ARG A 672 -37.82 -27.25 19.52
N MET A 673 -36.93 -27.81 20.35
CA MET A 673 -35.65 -28.42 19.95
C MET A 673 -35.74 -29.74 19.16
N ASP A 674 -36.91 -30.13 18.67
CA ASP A 674 -37.17 -31.38 17.96
C ASP A 674 -37.62 -31.20 16.50
N GLY A 675 -37.19 -30.11 15.86
CA GLY A 675 -37.45 -29.86 14.42
C GLY A 675 -37.00 -31.03 13.54
N SER A 676 -37.92 -31.60 12.79
CA SER A 676 -37.64 -32.66 11.82
C SER A 676 -37.92 -32.20 10.41
N ILE A 677 -36.95 -32.38 9.52
CA ILE A 677 -37.05 -32.06 8.11
C ILE A 677 -37.07 -33.36 7.31
N PHE A 678 -38.04 -33.53 6.46
CA PHE A 678 -38.25 -34.76 5.69
C PHE A 678 -38.13 -34.51 4.19
N PHE A 679 -37.18 -35.18 3.54
CA PHE A 679 -37.09 -35.21 2.09
C PHE A 679 -37.69 -36.51 1.56
N LYS A 680 -38.59 -36.39 0.58
CA LYS A 680 -39.12 -37.54 -0.14
C LYS A 680 -38.20 -37.96 -1.29
N GLY A 681 -37.31 -37.10 -1.76
CA GLY A 681 -36.36 -37.37 -2.83
C GLY A 681 -35.11 -38.13 -2.38
N ALA A 682 -34.75 -39.20 -3.11
CA ALA A 682 -33.55 -39.97 -2.86
C ALA A 682 -32.26 -39.27 -3.31
N VAL A 683 -32.35 -38.16 -4.07
CA VAL A 683 -31.25 -37.32 -4.51
C VAL A 683 -31.35 -35.98 -3.77
N PRO A 684 -30.29 -35.56 -3.08
CA PRO A 684 -30.31 -34.28 -2.41
C PRO A 684 -30.51 -33.13 -3.42
N PRO A 685 -31.42 -32.20 -3.16
CA PRO A 685 -31.59 -31.04 -4.03
C PRO A 685 -30.32 -30.18 -4.02
N LYS A 686 -30.01 -29.57 -5.17
CA LYS A 686 -28.90 -28.65 -5.28
C LYS A 686 -29.23 -27.37 -4.52
N ALA A 687 -28.40 -27.00 -3.55
CA ALA A 687 -28.50 -25.72 -2.90
C ALA A 687 -27.94 -24.62 -3.81
N ILE A 688 -28.71 -23.56 -4.01
CA ILE A 688 -28.32 -22.40 -4.83
C ILE A 688 -28.05 -21.22 -3.94
N VAL A 689 -26.81 -20.77 -3.95
CA VAL A 689 -26.33 -19.61 -3.16
C VAL A 689 -26.13 -18.45 -4.08
N PHE A 690 -27.02 -17.49 -4.07
CA PHE A 690 -26.85 -16.22 -4.78
C PHE A 690 -26.38 -15.10 -3.87
N SER A 691 -26.41 -15.28 -2.54
CA SER A 691 -26.03 -14.28 -1.61
C SER A 691 -24.80 -14.62 -0.78
N VAL A 692 -23.59 -14.02 -1.08
CA VAL A 692 -22.51 -13.86 -0.12
C VAL A 692 -22.74 -12.56 0.63
N PHE A 693 -23.79 -12.49 1.46
CA PHE A 693 -23.87 -11.43 2.41
C PHE A 693 -22.84 -11.68 3.52
N SER A 694 -21.86 -10.77 3.51
CA SER A 694 -21.09 -10.29 4.64
C SER A 694 -20.24 -11.30 5.41
N ASN A 695 -19.08 -10.89 5.76
CA ASN A 695 -18.13 -11.29 6.80
C ASN A 695 -18.73 -11.67 8.19
N TRP A 696 -19.99 -12.09 8.26
CA TRP A 696 -20.64 -12.69 9.40
C TRP A 696 -21.03 -14.11 8.99
N HIS A 697 -20.03 -15.01 9.18
CA HIS A 697 -20.17 -16.44 8.99
C HIS A 697 -20.56 -16.91 7.56
N LEU A 698 -19.52 -17.21 6.77
CA LEU A 698 -19.42 -18.16 5.67
C LEU A 698 -20.76 -18.56 5.03
N GLY A 699 -20.92 -18.22 3.78
CA GLY A 699 -22.02 -18.55 2.91
C GLY A 699 -22.49 -20.02 3.02
N ASP A 700 -23.36 -20.25 3.98
CA ASP A 700 -24.05 -21.51 4.14
C ASP A 700 -25.46 -21.31 3.58
N PRO A 701 -25.78 -21.93 2.42
CA PRO A 701 -27.10 -21.81 1.83
C PRO A 701 -28.21 -22.40 2.70
N LEU A 702 -27.83 -23.24 3.65
CA LEU A 702 -28.72 -23.79 4.66
C LEU A 702 -28.60 -23.05 6.00
N SER A 703 -28.09 -21.79 5.99
CA SER A 703 -28.12 -20.89 7.18
C SER A 703 -29.53 -20.58 7.68
N CYS A 704 -30.51 -21.23 7.05
CA CYS A 704 -31.89 -21.36 7.53
C CYS A 704 -32.04 -21.89 8.96
N ILE A 705 -30.94 -22.28 9.60
CA ILE A 705 -30.93 -22.88 10.92
C ILE A 705 -30.14 -22.02 11.91
N TYR A 706 -30.16 -20.73 11.76
CA TYR A 706 -29.54 -19.81 12.71
C TYR A 706 -30.47 -19.46 13.87
N VAL A 707 -30.06 -19.75 15.10
CA VAL A 707 -30.55 -19.12 16.31
C VAL A 707 -29.51 -18.07 16.74
N ASP A 708 -29.99 -16.88 16.88
CA ASP A 708 -29.25 -15.72 17.39
C ASP A 708 -28.80 -15.99 18.83
N ASN A 709 -27.59 -16.45 19.07
CA ASN A 709 -26.88 -16.47 20.35
C ASN A 709 -25.52 -17.19 20.27
N GLY A 710 -24.87 -17.25 19.09
CA GLY A 710 -23.47 -17.66 19.00
C GLY A 710 -23.20 -19.16 19.05
N PHE A 711 -24.23 -20.04 18.96
CA PHE A 711 -24.05 -21.48 18.83
C PHE A 711 -24.53 -21.96 17.46
N SER A 712 -23.69 -22.72 16.77
CA SER A 712 -24.01 -23.40 15.51
C SER A 712 -25.16 -24.38 15.73
N THR A 713 -26.33 -24.15 15.11
CA THR A 713 -27.57 -24.88 15.38
C THR A 713 -27.80 -26.10 14.53
N TYR A 714 -26.88 -26.51 13.68
CA TYR A 714 -26.91 -27.80 12.99
C TYR A 714 -27.09 -28.97 13.94
N THR A 715 -26.75 -28.81 15.22
CA THR A 715 -26.88 -29.85 16.23
C THR A 715 -28.32 -30.18 16.65
N LEU A 716 -29.30 -29.34 16.31
CA LEU A 716 -30.69 -29.46 16.81
C LEU A 716 -31.64 -30.11 15.81
N TYR A 717 -31.28 -30.24 14.54
CA TYR A 717 -32.16 -30.78 13.52
C TYR A 717 -31.77 -32.20 13.12
N THR A 718 -32.80 -33.02 12.96
CA THR A 718 -32.67 -34.32 12.32
C THR A 718 -33.20 -34.19 10.89
N LEU A 719 -32.33 -34.49 9.93
CA LEU A 719 -32.67 -34.59 8.53
C LEU A 719 -33.13 -36.03 8.26
N TYR A 720 -34.38 -36.17 7.85
CA TYR A 720 -34.92 -37.45 7.45
C TYR A 720 -34.90 -37.60 5.94
N VAL A 721 -34.26 -38.65 5.45
CA VAL A 721 -34.07 -38.93 4.01
C VAL A 721 -34.58 -40.33 3.67
N PRO A 722 -34.93 -40.62 2.41
CA PRO A 722 -35.41 -41.93 2.00
C PRO A 722 -34.39 -43.05 2.32
N LYS A 723 -34.92 -44.23 2.62
CA LYS A 723 -34.10 -45.40 2.88
C LYS A 723 -33.15 -45.68 1.71
N GLY A 724 -31.85 -45.86 2.00
CA GLY A 724 -30.77 -46.07 1.03
C GLY A 724 -30.19 -44.75 0.41
N SER A 725 -30.62 -43.57 0.87
CA SER A 725 -30.13 -42.29 0.34
C SER A 725 -29.21 -41.51 1.29
N LYS A 726 -29.08 -41.94 2.56
CA LYS A 726 -28.28 -41.24 3.58
C LYS A 726 -26.87 -40.89 3.10
N GLN A 727 -26.15 -41.82 2.48
CA GLN A 727 -24.79 -41.62 2.02
C GLN A 727 -24.71 -40.49 0.99
N ARG A 728 -25.66 -40.36 0.06
CA ARG A 728 -25.73 -39.31 -0.95
C ARG A 728 -25.89 -37.94 -0.33
N TYR A 729 -26.71 -37.82 0.73
CA TYR A 729 -26.88 -36.56 1.48
C TYR A 729 -25.63 -36.22 2.29
N MET A 730 -24.93 -37.21 2.86
CA MET A 730 -23.67 -37.00 3.57
C MET A 730 -22.52 -36.59 2.64
N GLU A 731 -22.55 -36.91 1.37
CA GLU A 731 -21.54 -36.54 0.36
C GLU A 731 -21.90 -35.24 -0.38
N ALA A 732 -23.15 -34.80 -0.31
CA ALA A 732 -23.60 -33.61 -1.03
C ALA A 732 -23.18 -32.36 -0.28
N GLU A 733 -22.68 -31.39 -1.03
CA GLU A 733 -22.25 -30.08 -0.52
C GLU A 733 -23.41 -29.43 0.27
N TYR A 734 -23.08 -28.83 1.44
CA TYR A 734 -23.99 -28.26 2.44
C TYR A 734 -24.88 -29.24 3.19
N TRP A 735 -25.32 -30.34 2.58
CA TRP A 735 -26.13 -31.39 3.26
C TRP A 735 -25.30 -32.19 4.25
N ASN A 736 -24.00 -32.33 4.00
CA ASN A 736 -23.02 -32.96 4.88
C ASN A 736 -22.82 -32.21 6.23
N LEU A 737 -23.31 -30.98 6.34
CA LEU A 737 -23.25 -30.18 7.57
C LEU A 737 -24.30 -30.66 8.62
N PHE A 738 -25.31 -31.44 8.25
CA PHE A 738 -26.28 -31.99 9.19
C PHE A 738 -25.68 -33.14 10.00
N PRO A 739 -25.51 -33.03 11.33
CA PRO A 739 -24.92 -34.08 12.16
C PRO A 739 -25.82 -35.29 12.31
N ASN A 740 -27.15 -35.11 12.17
CA ASN A 740 -28.14 -36.16 12.39
C ASN A 740 -28.94 -36.41 11.12
N ILE A 741 -28.44 -37.29 10.23
CA ILE A 741 -29.17 -37.75 9.05
C ILE A 741 -29.72 -39.15 9.32
N LYS A 742 -31.05 -39.31 9.31
CA LYS A 742 -31.75 -40.57 9.51
C LYS A 742 -32.53 -40.98 8.29
N GLU A 743 -32.53 -42.25 8.04
CA GLU A 743 -33.35 -42.85 6.98
C GLU A 743 -34.75 -43.17 7.45
N TYR A 744 -35.73 -42.98 6.58
CA TYR A 744 -37.12 -43.33 6.84
C TYR A 744 -37.78 -43.94 5.58
N ASP A 745 -38.92 -44.65 5.80
CA ASP A 745 -39.66 -45.23 4.71
C ASP A 745 -40.71 -44.27 4.17
N VAL A 746 -40.53 -43.82 2.92
CA VAL A 746 -41.34 -42.78 2.26
C VAL A 746 -42.78 -43.27 1.98
N THR A 747 -43.00 -44.56 1.85
CA THR A 747 -44.30 -45.12 1.44
C THR A 747 -45.45 -44.95 2.44
N GLY A 748 -45.12 -44.43 3.63
CA GLY A 748 -46.06 -44.31 4.74
C GLY A 748 -46.65 -42.93 5.02
N ILE A 749 -46.20 -41.86 4.41
CA ILE A 749 -46.47 -40.48 4.89
C ILE A 749 -47.68 -39.78 4.23
N ASN A 750 -48.20 -40.29 3.13
CA ASN A 750 -49.26 -39.56 2.36
C ASN A 750 -50.63 -39.43 3.09
N ASN A 751 -50.80 -40.02 4.29
CA ASN A 751 -52.07 -39.99 5.00
C ASN A 751 -51.96 -39.78 6.52
N VAL A 752 -51.07 -38.90 7.01
CA VAL A 752 -51.07 -38.57 8.44
C VAL A 752 -52.07 -37.46 8.69
N THR A 753 -53.27 -37.86 9.15
CA THR A 753 -54.28 -36.91 9.67
C THR A 753 -54.25 -36.91 11.19
N GLN A 754 -54.30 -35.75 11.83
CA GLN A 754 -54.55 -35.66 13.27
C GLN A 754 -56.01 -36.01 13.53
N ASP A 755 -56.28 -37.14 14.08
CA ASP A 755 -57.64 -37.51 14.56
C ASP A 755 -57.70 -37.31 16.09
N SER A 756 -58.43 -36.28 16.52
CA SER A 756 -58.57 -35.88 17.93
C SER A 756 -59.51 -36.80 18.78
N ASN A 757 -60.08 -37.86 18.19
CA ASN A 757 -61.16 -38.66 18.87
C ASN A 757 -60.93 -40.15 18.99
N ALA A 758 -59.72 -40.67 19.02
CA ALA A 758 -59.50 -42.09 19.14
C ALA A 758 -58.87 -42.50 20.50
N SER A 759 -59.68 -42.59 21.54
CA SER A 759 -59.17 -42.79 22.91
C SER A 759 -59.01 -44.28 23.35
N ASN A 760 -59.37 -45.27 22.54
CA ASN A 760 -59.34 -46.68 23.04
C ASN A 760 -58.84 -47.76 22.06
N CYS A 761 -58.16 -47.44 20.97
CA CYS A 761 -57.63 -48.47 20.08
C CYS A 761 -56.12 -48.71 20.28
N PRO A 762 -55.62 -49.95 20.16
CA PRO A 762 -54.15 -50.19 20.31
C PRO A 762 -53.36 -49.37 19.25
N ILE A 763 -52.26 -48.81 19.71
CA ILE A 763 -51.37 -47.98 18.92
C ILE A 763 -50.15 -48.81 18.53
N TYR A 764 -49.76 -48.79 17.28
CA TYR A 764 -48.58 -49.47 16.75
C TYR A 764 -47.62 -48.47 16.14
N ASN A 765 -46.31 -48.62 16.33
CA ASN A 765 -45.30 -47.82 15.61
C ASN A 765 -45.21 -48.29 14.15
N MET A 766 -44.41 -47.60 13.34
CA MET A 766 -44.25 -47.90 11.92
C MET A 766 -43.63 -49.26 11.64
N ASN A 767 -43.02 -49.90 12.63
CA ASN A 767 -42.46 -51.24 12.55
C ASN A 767 -43.46 -52.32 12.96
N GLY A 768 -44.75 -51.98 13.18
CA GLY A 768 -45.79 -52.88 13.59
C GLY A 768 -45.78 -53.34 15.07
N GLN A 769 -44.95 -52.74 15.90
CA GLN A 769 -44.91 -53.01 17.32
C GLN A 769 -45.93 -52.16 18.07
N ARG A 770 -46.66 -52.81 19.00
CA ARG A 770 -47.61 -52.09 19.87
C ARG A 770 -46.85 -51.14 20.81
N VAL A 771 -47.28 -49.88 20.84
CA VAL A 771 -46.69 -48.80 21.68
C VAL A 771 -47.80 -48.23 22.58
N ASP A 772 -47.38 -47.66 23.69
CA ASP A 772 -48.31 -46.99 24.60
C ASP A 772 -48.46 -45.46 24.30
N SER A 773 -49.24 -44.79 25.11
CA SER A 773 -49.52 -43.34 24.94
C SER A 773 -48.30 -42.44 25.19
N SER A 774 -47.21 -42.98 25.68
CA SER A 774 -45.94 -42.20 25.89
C SER A 774 -45.03 -42.23 24.66
N TYR A 775 -45.32 -43.07 23.66
CA TYR A 775 -44.56 -43.17 22.43
C TYR A 775 -44.73 -41.90 21.58
N LYS A 776 -43.60 -41.30 21.22
CA LYS A 776 -43.57 -40.11 20.33
C LYS A 776 -43.09 -40.50 18.92
N GLY A 777 -43.86 -40.16 17.93
CA GLY A 777 -43.57 -40.48 16.54
C GLY A 777 -44.82 -40.85 15.74
N VAL A 778 -44.66 -41.32 14.50
CA VAL A 778 -45.74 -41.74 13.63
C VAL A 778 -46.25 -43.14 14.09
N VAL A 779 -47.54 -43.23 14.38
CA VAL A 779 -48.17 -44.42 14.83
C VAL A 779 -49.32 -44.81 13.94
N ILE A 780 -49.69 -46.11 13.94
CA ILE A 780 -50.90 -46.66 13.30
C ILE A 780 -51.91 -46.98 14.39
N GLN A 781 -53.08 -46.35 14.31
CA GLN A 781 -54.19 -46.62 15.17
C GLN A 781 -55.48 -46.66 14.35
N ASN A 782 -56.31 -47.69 14.48
CA ASN A 782 -57.50 -47.90 13.65
C ASN A 782 -57.22 -47.95 12.12
N GLY A 783 -56.06 -48.47 11.72
CA GLY A 783 -55.73 -48.54 10.31
C GLY A 783 -55.31 -47.22 9.71
N LYS A 784 -55.32 -46.10 10.50
CA LYS A 784 -54.86 -44.80 10.08
C LYS A 784 -53.57 -44.42 10.77
N LYS A 785 -52.68 -43.78 10.01
CA LYS A 785 -51.42 -43.23 10.53
C LYS A 785 -51.67 -41.89 11.23
N ARG A 786 -51.10 -41.66 12.40
CA ARG A 786 -51.13 -40.39 13.09
C ARG A 786 -49.83 -40.10 13.83
N LEU A 787 -49.56 -38.87 14.13
CA LEU A 787 -48.43 -38.45 14.96
C LEU A 787 -48.84 -38.55 16.44
N ALA A 788 -48.20 -39.44 17.21
CA ALA A 788 -48.29 -39.45 18.66
C ALA A 788 -47.31 -38.39 19.25
N LYS A 789 -47.89 -37.40 19.96
CA LYS A 789 -47.13 -36.28 20.55
C LYS A 789 -46.40 -36.65 21.82
#